data_e584befe28826c3ce888df6c7975bc41
#
_entry.id   e584befe28826c3ce888df6c7975bc41
#
_cell.length_a   1.000
_cell.length_b   1.000
_cell.length_c   1.000
_cell.angle_alpha   90.00
_cell.angle_beta   90.00
_cell.angle_gamma   90.00
#
_symmetry.space_group_name_H-M   'P 1'
#
loop_
_entity.id
_entity.type
_entity.pdbx_description
1 polymer ?
#
loop_
_entity_poly.entity_id
_entity_poly.type
_entity_poly.pdbx_seq_one_letter_code
_entity_poly.pdbx_strand_id
1 'polypeptide(L)'
;MSNLSDLLPAGGGAKVITATASGNLATGQTVILQSDGTVKQVSATSVTENIGSAVTYGATNQTEYPAVVFDPDSNKVIVAYRDNGNSNYGTARVGTVSGNSISFGTAVVFESGSTNFIDASYDTGEDKVLVVYQDAGDGSKVKAIVGTVSGTDISFGSSGNVDSNQGTYSRVAYSPDDGKHMVVYSDTSQSGRGAARLVTVSGTSFTVSVDSIFETNSVQDPMDVVYDTTNDKFVVAYNDNNLRGRAKVGTVSGSSISFGSDTAFENDDAQDIRMAFDSSNSKVVLAFQDEDNDRRGRVVIGTVSGTSISFGTKVQFNGGITDVYSCVYDSAANKVVIQYRDQNNSDYGEYVVGTVSGTSISFATPVVITNYNNNFGGAAFDSNAGRTVFALSDSTNNLGKAYVLQLDSTSTNSADFAGITNQAINNSASGEVVVEGGVVTNSQLLPFAYTGSLGSAAVYQSTATEYQGIAFDSSNNKIVVAYKDDSNQHGTCAVGTVSGTSISWGTPVVFAAASTSYVDVTFDSSNNKVVIVYSDVANSEYGTAIVGTVSGTSISFGSEVVFASAATVYIKAGFDSNANKVVVAYSDNGNSSYGTAIVGTVSGTSISFGTEVVVDSTGSLSAAFGGFVFDSTNNKVVIPYSIAGGATYGIVGTVSGTSISFGTRVAIGSVSGQNLSVAFDSNAGKVVINYRDANNSDYTGSVVGTVSGTSISFGTELVIEEVHNLGATTFDSSDNKIIFFYKSSSLGYYRIGTVSGTSISYGSAVSLISNN
;
A
#
# COMPACT_ATOMS: atom_id res chain seq x y z
N MET A 1 29.07 17.58 -2.25
CA MET A 1 28.16 18.75 -2.35
C MET A 1 28.01 19.32 -0.94
N SER A 2 28.25 20.62 -0.76
CA SER A 2 28.03 21.27 0.53
C SER A 2 26.54 21.22 0.84
N ASN A 3 26.19 20.75 2.02
CA ASN A 3 24.79 20.69 2.47
C ASN A 3 24.21 22.13 2.53
N LEU A 4 22.98 22.35 2.14
CA LEU A 4 22.31 23.66 2.21
C LEU A 4 22.37 24.25 3.64
N SER A 5 22.43 23.39 4.68
CA SER A 5 22.66 23.78 6.08
C SER A 5 23.98 24.52 6.32
N ASP A 6 24.99 24.31 5.48
CA ASP A 6 26.33 24.92 5.62
C ASP A 6 26.36 26.36 5.09
N LEU A 7 25.34 26.77 4.34
CA LEU A 7 25.17 28.10 3.76
C LEU A 7 24.31 29.05 4.63
N LEU A 8 23.73 28.55 5.73
CA LEU A 8 22.77 29.29 6.54
C LEU A 8 23.43 29.90 7.80
N PRO A 9 23.34 31.22 8.05
CA PRO A 9 23.84 31.82 9.29
C PRO A 9 23.01 31.39 10.51
N ALA A 10 23.68 31.10 11.62
CA ALA A 10 23.03 30.81 12.91
C ALA A 10 22.39 32.09 13.49
N GLY A 11 21.07 32.17 13.51
CA GLY A 11 20.32 33.27 14.14
C GLY A 11 18.84 33.27 13.74
N GLY A 12 17.95 33.47 14.70
CA GLY A 12 16.49 33.48 14.48
C GLY A 12 16.03 34.67 13.65
N GLY A 13 15.52 34.41 12.47
CA GLY A 13 14.89 35.32 11.50
C GLY A 13 14.67 34.58 10.18
N ALA A 14 13.87 35.15 9.29
CA ALA A 14 13.68 34.59 7.93
C ALA A 14 15.05 34.41 7.26
N LYS A 15 15.43 33.19 6.98
CA LYS A 15 16.65 32.92 6.24
C LYS A 15 16.36 33.09 4.76
N VAL A 16 16.96 34.10 4.18
CA VAL A 16 16.84 34.42 2.75
C VAL A 16 18.19 34.23 2.10
N ILE A 17 18.24 33.51 1.00
CA ILE A 17 19.41 33.44 0.14
C ILE A 17 19.20 34.25 -1.12
N THR A 18 20.25 34.81 -1.67
CA THR A 18 20.23 35.40 -3.01
C THR A 18 20.62 34.33 -4.01
N ALA A 19 19.75 34.02 -4.94
CA ALA A 19 19.96 32.99 -5.95
C ALA A 19 19.73 33.54 -7.36
N THR A 20 20.51 33.06 -8.31
CA THR A 20 20.33 33.42 -9.73
C THR A 20 19.27 32.52 -10.35
N ALA A 21 18.28 33.07 -11.05
CA ALA A 21 17.23 32.30 -11.66
C ALA A 21 17.63 31.67 -12.99
N SER A 22 17.33 30.41 -13.18
CA SER A 22 17.33 29.72 -14.46
C SER A 22 15.91 29.68 -15.01
N GLY A 23 15.54 30.70 -15.73
CA GLY A 23 14.19 31.00 -16.21
C GLY A 23 13.51 32.12 -15.41
N ASN A 24 12.40 32.64 -15.93
CA ASN A 24 11.62 33.67 -15.23
C ASN A 24 10.86 33.02 -14.07
N LEU A 25 10.99 33.57 -12.86
CA LEU A 25 10.31 33.13 -11.65
C LEU A 25 9.33 34.20 -11.18
N ALA A 26 8.10 33.83 -10.89
CA ALA A 26 7.14 34.72 -10.23
C ALA A 26 7.35 34.74 -8.73
N THR A 27 6.80 35.72 -8.03
CA THR A 27 6.77 35.76 -6.57
C THR A 27 5.97 34.57 -6.04
N GLY A 28 6.46 33.92 -4.98
CA GLY A 28 5.78 32.80 -4.34
C GLY A 28 5.99 31.45 -5.04
N GLN A 29 6.85 31.35 -6.04
CA GLN A 29 7.15 30.07 -6.70
C GLN A 29 8.09 29.22 -5.88
N THR A 30 7.75 27.95 -5.77
CA THR A 30 8.63 26.92 -5.23
C THR A 30 9.77 26.67 -6.21
N VAL A 31 11.00 26.69 -5.71
CA VAL A 31 12.21 26.54 -6.53
C VAL A 31 13.12 25.44 -5.98
N ILE A 32 13.83 24.80 -6.89
CA ILE A 32 14.89 23.82 -6.63
C ILE A 32 16.24 24.40 -6.98
N LEU A 33 17.28 23.97 -6.26
CA LEU A 33 18.68 24.31 -6.56
C LEU A 33 19.18 23.36 -7.65
N GLN A 34 19.79 23.94 -8.70
CA GLN A 34 20.43 23.17 -9.76
C GLN A 34 21.91 22.95 -9.48
N SER A 35 22.52 21.98 -10.13
CA SER A 35 23.94 21.64 -9.97
C SER A 35 24.90 22.77 -10.36
N ASP A 36 24.44 23.72 -11.16
CA ASP A 36 25.19 24.92 -11.54
C ASP A 36 25.07 26.09 -10.54
N GLY A 37 24.33 25.88 -9.43
CA GLY A 37 24.09 26.88 -8.39
C GLY A 37 22.94 27.85 -8.70
N THR A 38 22.23 27.69 -9.80
CA THR A 38 21.02 28.48 -10.11
C THR A 38 19.79 27.87 -9.47
N VAL A 39 18.70 28.65 -9.35
CA VAL A 39 17.38 28.16 -8.92
C VAL A 39 16.40 28.17 -10.07
N LYS A 40 15.58 27.13 -10.14
CA LYS A 40 14.56 26.95 -11.16
C LYS A 40 13.23 26.63 -10.52
N GLN A 41 12.13 27.02 -11.16
CA GLN A 41 10.80 26.62 -10.72
C GLN A 41 10.69 25.08 -10.64
N VAL A 42 10.08 24.57 -9.58
CA VAL A 42 9.64 23.18 -9.55
C VAL A 42 8.57 23.01 -10.62
N SER A 43 8.90 22.32 -11.69
CA SER A 43 7.93 21.89 -12.69
C SER A 43 7.71 20.39 -12.51
N ALA A 44 6.47 19.94 -12.61
CA ALA A 44 6.22 18.53 -12.81
C ALA A 44 6.95 18.12 -14.11
N THR A 45 7.98 17.29 -13.97
CA THR A 45 8.64 16.73 -15.14
C THR A 45 7.76 15.57 -15.59
N SER A 46 6.97 15.76 -16.64
CA SER A 46 6.40 14.63 -17.36
C SER A 46 7.56 13.91 -18.04
N VAL A 47 7.83 12.71 -17.57
CA VAL A 47 8.77 11.81 -18.22
C VAL A 47 8.01 11.08 -19.30
N THR A 48 8.42 11.23 -20.54
CA THR A 48 7.86 10.49 -21.69
C THR A 48 8.39 9.06 -21.69
N GLU A 49 7.52 8.11 -22.04
CA GLU A 49 7.90 6.71 -22.21
C GLU A 49 9.12 6.60 -23.14
N ASN A 50 10.14 5.90 -22.66
CA ASN A 50 11.39 5.74 -23.40
C ASN A 50 12.05 4.43 -23.06
N ILE A 51 12.43 3.67 -24.08
CA ILE A 51 13.27 2.48 -23.95
C ILE A 51 14.70 2.78 -24.38
N GLY A 52 15.66 2.42 -23.54
CA GLY A 52 17.08 2.62 -23.81
C GLY A 52 17.66 1.68 -24.86
N SER A 53 18.88 1.95 -25.27
CA SER A 53 19.60 1.09 -26.23
C SER A 53 19.99 -0.25 -25.59
N ALA A 54 20.09 -1.28 -26.45
CA ALA A 54 20.50 -2.62 -26.06
C ALA A 54 21.90 -2.65 -25.40
N VAL A 55 22.03 -3.34 -24.28
CA VAL A 55 23.31 -3.66 -23.65
C VAL A 55 23.49 -5.17 -23.56
N THR A 56 24.65 -5.68 -23.96
CA THR A 56 24.91 -7.11 -23.97
C THR A 56 25.23 -7.64 -22.58
N TYR A 57 24.46 -8.64 -22.11
CA TYR A 57 24.77 -9.37 -20.87
C TYR A 57 25.35 -10.77 -21.16
N GLY A 58 25.04 -11.38 -22.31
CA GLY A 58 25.62 -12.66 -22.76
C GLY A 58 26.35 -12.47 -24.09
N ALA A 59 27.66 -12.67 -24.12
CA ALA A 59 28.53 -12.22 -25.22
C ALA A 59 28.97 -13.33 -26.19
N THR A 60 28.72 -14.62 -25.88
CA THR A 60 29.18 -15.73 -26.68
C THR A 60 28.08 -16.79 -26.82
N ASN A 61 27.50 -16.93 -28.00
CA ASN A 61 26.37 -17.78 -28.28
C ASN A 61 25.07 -17.39 -27.50
N GLN A 62 23.98 -17.96 -27.99
CA GLN A 62 22.63 -17.68 -27.49
C GLN A 62 22.53 -17.89 -25.97
N THR A 63 21.82 -16.99 -25.28
CA THR A 63 21.39 -17.17 -23.90
C THR A 63 19.96 -17.69 -23.86
N GLU A 64 19.65 -18.58 -22.95
CA GLU A 64 18.31 -19.14 -22.77
C GLU A 64 17.83 -19.00 -21.33
N TYR A 65 16.53 -19.02 -21.13
CA TYR A 65 15.85 -18.94 -19.83
C TYR A 65 16.34 -17.76 -18.96
N PRO A 66 16.40 -16.51 -19.47
CA PRO A 66 16.83 -15.40 -18.65
C PRO A 66 15.79 -15.10 -17.56
N ALA A 67 16.21 -15.20 -16.31
CA ALA A 67 15.49 -14.75 -15.13
C ALA A 67 16.07 -13.41 -14.69
N VAL A 68 15.21 -12.44 -14.42
CA VAL A 68 15.62 -11.10 -13.98
C VAL A 68 15.01 -10.84 -12.61
N VAL A 69 15.84 -10.42 -11.65
CA VAL A 69 15.39 -10.08 -10.32
C VAL A 69 16.05 -8.78 -9.86
N PHE A 70 15.33 -7.95 -9.12
CA PHE A 70 15.83 -6.71 -8.54
C PHE A 70 16.17 -6.90 -7.07
N ASP A 71 17.35 -6.47 -6.68
CA ASP A 71 17.85 -6.37 -5.31
C ASP A 71 17.77 -4.90 -4.88
N PRO A 72 16.77 -4.52 -4.07
CA PRO A 72 16.54 -3.14 -3.67
C PRO A 72 17.60 -2.62 -2.68
N ASP A 73 18.24 -3.50 -1.90
CA ASP A 73 19.18 -3.12 -0.85
C ASP A 73 20.54 -2.75 -1.45
N SER A 74 21.02 -3.50 -2.42
CA SER A 74 22.23 -3.15 -3.18
C SER A 74 21.94 -2.22 -4.37
N ASN A 75 20.66 -2.00 -4.72
CA ASN A 75 20.22 -1.25 -5.90
C ASN A 75 20.82 -1.86 -7.19
N LYS A 76 20.59 -3.16 -7.38
CA LYS A 76 21.12 -3.94 -8.51
C LYS A 76 20.06 -4.81 -9.15
N VAL A 77 20.24 -5.06 -10.44
CA VAL A 77 19.46 -6.03 -11.20
C VAL A 77 20.36 -7.24 -11.45
N ILE A 78 19.87 -8.42 -11.15
CA ILE A 78 20.57 -9.68 -11.42
C ILE A 78 19.90 -10.37 -12.60
N VAL A 79 20.68 -10.75 -13.59
CA VAL A 79 20.23 -11.58 -14.74
C VAL A 79 20.89 -12.93 -14.60
N ALA A 80 20.11 -13.97 -14.31
CA ALA A 80 20.53 -15.36 -14.32
C ALA A 80 20.06 -16.01 -15.61
N TYR A 81 20.92 -16.78 -16.27
CA TYR A 81 20.64 -17.35 -17.60
C TYR A 81 21.46 -18.60 -17.87
N ARG A 82 21.01 -19.41 -18.82
CA ARG A 82 21.80 -20.47 -19.43
C ARG A 82 22.73 -19.88 -20.47
N ASP A 83 24.02 -20.13 -20.34
CA ASP A 83 25.04 -19.68 -21.28
C ASP A 83 25.38 -20.81 -22.25
N ASN A 84 24.79 -20.81 -23.45
CA ASN A 84 25.05 -21.82 -24.48
C ASN A 84 26.48 -21.74 -25.00
N GLY A 85 27.13 -20.58 -24.88
CA GLY A 85 28.55 -20.41 -25.23
C GLY A 85 29.53 -21.03 -24.24
N ASN A 86 29.04 -21.31 -23.03
CA ASN A 86 29.82 -21.93 -21.97
C ASN A 86 29.19 -23.28 -21.55
N SER A 87 29.07 -24.18 -22.47
CA SER A 87 28.59 -25.57 -22.26
C SER A 87 27.20 -25.66 -21.61
N ASN A 88 26.31 -24.68 -21.83
CA ASN A 88 24.99 -24.55 -21.24
C ASN A 88 24.99 -24.36 -19.72
N TYR A 89 26.08 -23.81 -19.15
CA TYR A 89 26.20 -23.56 -17.71
C TYR A 89 25.24 -22.49 -17.24
N GLY A 90 24.78 -22.63 -16.01
CA GLY A 90 24.04 -21.60 -15.33
C GLY A 90 24.96 -20.44 -14.94
N THR A 91 24.68 -19.25 -15.44
CA THR A 91 25.52 -18.05 -15.30
C THR A 91 24.67 -16.88 -14.83
N ALA A 92 25.25 -15.99 -14.02
CA ALA A 92 24.58 -14.77 -13.57
C ALA A 92 25.49 -13.55 -13.76
N ARG A 93 24.86 -12.38 -13.95
CA ARG A 93 25.51 -11.06 -13.94
C ARG A 93 24.74 -10.06 -13.14
N VAL A 94 25.48 -9.15 -12.49
CA VAL A 94 24.92 -8.02 -11.73
C VAL A 94 24.94 -6.78 -12.62
N GLY A 95 23.75 -6.17 -12.78
CA GLY A 95 23.53 -4.96 -13.56
C GLY A 95 23.35 -3.74 -12.64
N THR A 96 23.85 -2.59 -13.07
CA THR A 96 23.60 -1.30 -12.46
C THR A 96 22.83 -0.43 -13.44
N VAL A 97 21.59 -0.06 -13.10
CA VAL A 97 20.75 0.83 -13.90
C VAL A 97 21.19 2.28 -13.67
N SER A 98 21.30 3.04 -14.76
CA SER A 98 21.58 4.48 -14.72
C SER A 98 20.84 5.18 -15.88
N GLY A 99 19.82 5.96 -15.53
CA GLY A 99 18.90 6.50 -16.53
C GLY A 99 18.19 5.37 -17.27
N ASN A 100 18.25 5.38 -18.59
CA ASN A 100 17.66 4.35 -19.45
C ASN A 100 18.73 3.36 -19.99
N SER A 101 19.81 3.16 -19.27
CA SER A 101 20.86 2.20 -19.60
C SER A 101 21.20 1.31 -18.41
N ILE A 102 21.82 0.17 -18.69
CA ILE A 102 22.33 -0.75 -17.66
C ILE A 102 23.78 -1.11 -17.99
N SER A 103 24.61 -1.25 -16.97
CA SER A 103 25.99 -1.76 -17.11
C SER A 103 26.13 -3.03 -16.30
N PHE A 104 26.85 -4.02 -16.81
CA PHE A 104 27.02 -5.32 -16.17
C PHE A 104 28.43 -5.54 -15.64
N GLY A 105 28.51 -6.13 -14.45
CA GLY A 105 29.74 -6.67 -13.89
C GLY A 105 30.17 -7.98 -14.54
N THR A 106 31.07 -8.70 -13.91
CA THR A 106 31.65 -9.96 -14.41
C THR A 106 30.58 -11.08 -14.40
N ALA A 107 30.60 -11.95 -15.41
CA ALA A 107 29.79 -13.16 -15.43
C ALA A 107 30.31 -14.17 -14.40
N VAL A 108 29.40 -14.73 -13.60
CA VAL A 108 29.72 -15.74 -12.58
C VAL A 108 28.91 -16.99 -12.85
N VAL A 109 29.59 -18.12 -12.99
CA VAL A 109 28.93 -19.43 -13.15
C VAL A 109 28.41 -19.89 -11.79
N PHE A 110 27.13 -20.17 -11.67
CA PHE A 110 26.51 -20.73 -10.47
C PHE A 110 26.30 -22.25 -10.56
N GLU A 111 26.21 -22.80 -11.80
CA GLU A 111 26.11 -24.22 -12.04
C GLU A 111 26.97 -24.63 -13.25
N SER A 112 27.84 -25.61 -13.07
CA SER A 112 28.72 -26.12 -14.12
C SER A 112 28.15 -27.31 -14.87
N GLY A 113 26.87 -27.55 -14.73
CA GLY A 113 26.06 -28.48 -15.49
C GLY A 113 25.13 -27.74 -16.48
N SER A 114 24.53 -28.47 -17.43
CA SER A 114 23.47 -27.89 -18.27
C SER A 114 22.26 -27.52 -17.45
N THR A 115 21.84 -26.26 -17.49
CA THR A 115 20.74 -25.71 -16.72
C THR A 115 19.55 -25.34 -17.61
N ASN A 116 18.32 -25.62 -17.13
CA ASN A 116 17.08 -25.23 -17.81
C ASN A 116 16.11 -24.59 -16.82
N PHE A 117 15.07 -23.93 -17.33
CA PHE A 117 13.95 -23.40 -16.52
C PHE A 117 14.44 -22.58 -15.32
N ILE A 118 15.35 -21.65 -15.57
CA ILE A 118 15.93 -20.78 -14.56
C ILE A 118 14.89 -19.75 -14.14
N ASP A 119 14.75 -19.54 -12.83
CA ASP A 119 13.98 -18.45 -12.24
C ASP A 119 14.66 -17.93 -10.97
N ALA A 120 14.30 -16.73 -10.51
CA ALA A 120 14.95 -16.11 -9.37
C ALA A 120 14.00 -15.18 -8.59
N SER A 121 14.19 -15.15 -7.28
CA SER A 121 13.48 -14.22 -6.38
C SER A 121 14.44 -13.62 -5.36
N TYR A 122 14.09 -12.44 -4.84
CA TYR A 122 14.89 -11.73 -3.85
C TYR A 122 14.28 -11.90 -2.46
N ASP A 123 15.13 -12.27 -1.50
CA ASP A 123 14.81 -12.39 -0.08
C ASP A 123 15.14 -11.06 0.63
N THR A 124 14.11 -10.29 0.95
CA THR A 124 14.26 -9.00 1.64
C THR A 124 14.66 -9.12 3.11
N GLY A 125 14.51 -10.31 3.72
CA GLY A 125 14.88 -10.55 5.11
C GLY A 125 16.35 -10.92 5.30
N GLU A 126 16.93 -11.61 4.32
CA GLU A 126 18.32 -12.10 4.37
C GLU A 126 19.25 -11.32 3.42
N ASP A 127 18.73 -10.39 2.60
CA ASP A 127 19.46 -9.66 1.55
C ASP A 127 20.15 -10.62 0.56
N LYS A 128 19.37 -11.56 0.04
CA LYS A 128 19.88 -12.63 -0.83
C LYS A 128 19.01 -12.86 -2.07
N VAL A 129 19.65 -13.35 -3.11
CA VAL A 129 19.00 -13.84 -4.32
C VAL A 129 18.91 -15.35 -4.25
N LEU A 130 17.72 -15.92 -4.35
CA LEU A 130 17.53 -17.35 -4.57
C LEU A 130 17.34 -17.61 -6.06
N VAL A 131 18.24 -18.39 -6.67
CA VAL A 131 18.11 -18.87 -8.05
C VAL A 131 17.66 -20.33 -8.01
N VAL A 132 16.57 -20.65 -8.72
CA VAL A 132 16.07 -22.01 -8.88
C VAL A 132 16.24 -22.44 -10.34
N TYR A 133 16.52 -23.70 -10.57
CA TYR A 133 16.80 -24.22 -11.92
C TYR A 133 16.64 -25.73 -11.97
N GLN A 134 16.47 -26.27 -13.18
CA GLN A 134 16.64 -27.69 -13.44
C GLN A 134 18.09 -27.97 -13.80
N ASP A 135 18.76 -28.87 -13.08
CA ASP A 135 20.09 -29.38 -13.42
C ASP A 135 19.97 -30.61 -14.31
N ALA A 136 20.07 -30.40 -15.62
CA ALA A 136 20.04 -31.49 -16.58
C ALA A 136 21.27 -32.40 -16.48
N GLY A 137 22.37 -31.89 -15.92
CA GLY A 137 23.62 -32.67 -15.70
C GLY A 137 23.51 -33.60 -14.48
N ASP A 138 22.61 -33.34 -13.53
CA ASP A 138 22.34 -34.19 -12.35
C ASP A 138 20.94 -34.80 -12.41
N GLY A 139 20.62 -35.48 -13.48
CA GLY A 139 19.37 -36.24 -13.62
C GLY A 139 18.11 -35.36 -13.68
N SER A 140 18.20 -34.16 -14.17
CA SER A 140 17.09 -33.19 -14.31
C SER A 140 16.40 -32.87 -12.96
N LYS A 141 17.15 -32.79 -11.87
CA LYS A 141 16.63 -32.40 -10.56
C LYS A 141 16.35 -30.91 -10.50
N VAL A 142 15.34 -30.53 -9.73
CA VAL A 142 15.14 -29.13 -9.36
C VAL A 142 16.08 -28.74 -8.23
N LYS A 143 16.94 -27.78 -8.48
CA LYS A 143 17.94 -27.27 -7.53
C LYS A 143 17.72 -25.80 -7.24
N ALA A 144 18.33 -25.36 -6.15
CA ALA A 144 18.43 -23.94 -5.81
C ALA A 144 19.85 -23.59 -5.35
N ILE A 145 20.18 -22.32 -5.45
CA ILE A 145 21.44 -21.76 -4.96
C ILE A 145 21.22 -20.33 -4.48
N VAL A 146 21.93 -19.96 -3.39
CA VAL A 146 21.80 -18.63 -2.78
C VAL A 146 22.95 -17.75 -3.25
N GLY A 147 22.61 -16.59 -3.82
CA GLY A 147 23.53 -15.55 -4.26
C GLY A 147 23.60 -14.38 -3.29
N THR A 148 24.79 -13.85 -3.08
CA THR A 148 25.06 -12.61 -2.33
C THR A 148 25.67 -11.58 -3.27
N VAL A 149 24.98 -10.46 -3.45
CA VAL A 149 25.44 -9.34 -4.28
C VAL A 149 26.40 -8.45 -3.48
N SER A 150 27.50 -8.02 -4.10
CA SER A 150 28.43 -7.06 -3.53
C SER A 150 29.01 -6.17 -4.63
N GLY A 151 28.58 -4.93 -4.66
CA GLY A 151 28.94 -3.99 -5.72
C GLY A 151 28.39 -4.44 -7.08
N THR A 152 29.28 -4.81 -8.01
CA THR A 152 28.90 -5.32 -9.36
C THR A 152 29.15 -6.83 -9.51
N ASP A 153 29.44 -7.51 -8.42
CA ASP A 153 29.70 -8.94 -8.41
C ASP A 153 28.65 -9.70 -7.60
N ILE A 154 28.51 -10.98 -7.89
CA ILE A 154 27.67 -11.92 -7.13
C ILE A 154 28.52 -13.13 -6.76
N SER A 155 28.39 -13.59 -5.53
CA SER A 155 28.98 -14.86 -5.08
C SER A 155 27.89 -15.82 -4.68
N PHE A 156 28.11 -17.11 -4.92
CA PHE A 156 27.13 -18.14 -4.64
C PHE A 156 27.59 -19.08 -3.51
N GLY A 157 26.62 -19.50 -2.69
CA GLY A 157 26.81 -20.57 -1.74
C GLY A 157 26.88 -21.95 -2.40
N SER A 158 26.61 -23.01 -1.65
CA SER A 158 26.49 -24.35 -2.22
C SER A 158 25.10 -24.58 -2.80
N SER A 159 25.04 -25.18 -4.00
CA SER A 159 23.77 -25.63 -4.57
C SER A 159 23.19 -26.79 -3.79
N GLY A 160 21.88 -26.91 -3.74
CA GLY A 160 21.17 -27.98 -3.08
C GLY A 160 19.89 -28.38 -3.83
N ASN A 161 19.40 -29.59 -3.57
CA ASN A 161 18.18 -30.06 -4.19
C ASN A 161 16.95 -29.40 -3.53
N VAL A 162 16.10 -28.77 -4.33
CA VAL A 162 14.70 -28.50 -3.95
C VAL A 162 13.93 -29.81 -3.99
N ASP A 163 14.12 -30.61 -5.05
CA ASP A 163 13.67 -31.99 -5.11
C ASP A 163 14.81 -32.92 -5.54
N SER A 164 14.93 -34.07 -4.87
CA SER A 164 15.90 -35.11 -5.19
C SER A 164 15.52 -35.95 -6.41
N ASN A 165 14.28 -35.80 -6.90
CA ASN A 165 13.74 -36.46 -8.07
C ASN A 165 13.79 -35.53 -9.29
N GLN A 166 13.37 -36.08 -10.44
CA GLN A 166 13.26 -35.30 -11.67
C GLN A 166 12.09 -34.31 -11.61
N GLY A 167 12.35 -33.07 -11.99
CA GLY A 167 11.32 -32.04 -12.11
C GLY A 167 11.64 -31.07 -13.23
N THR A 168 10.62 -30.34 -13.68
CA THR A 168 10.72 -29.38 -14.77
C THR A 168 9.87 -28.15 -14.51
N TYR A 169 10.06 -27.09 -15.31
CA TYR A 169 9.28 -25.86 -15.27
C TYR A 169 9.30 -25.15 -13.90
N SER A 170 10.47 -25.12 -13.25
CA SER A 170 10.60 -24.47 -11.93
C SER A 170 10.33 -22.97 -11.98
N ARG A 171 9.52 -22.47 -11.01
CA ARG A 171 9.25 -21.06 -10.77
C ARG A 171 9.33 -20.75 -9.29
N VAL A 172 9.61 -19.48 -8.94
CA VAL A 172 9.78 -19.08 -7.54
C VAL A 172 9.22 -17.68 -7.28
N ALA A 173 8.52 -17.55 -6.15
CA ALA A 173 8.12 -16.25 -5.59
C ALA A 173 8.47 -16.18 -4.10
N TYR A 174 8.73 -14.98 -3.60
CA TYR A 174 9.08 -14.72 -2.20
C TYR A 174 7.92 -14.11 -1.42
N SER A 175 7.68 -14.61 -0.19
CA SER A 175 6.79 -14.02 0.80
C SER A 175 7.61 -13.26 1.83
N PRO A 176 7.57 -11.92 1.88
CA PRO A 176 8.24 -11.16 2.94
C PRO A 176 7.59 -11.37 4.31
N ASP A 177 6.28 -11.70 4.35
CA ASP A 177 5.54 -11.92 5.59
C ASP A 177 5.94 -13.23 6.29
N ASP A 178 6.24 -14.27 5.52
CA ASP A 178 6.69 -15.57 6.04
C ASP A 178 8.22 -15.71 6.08
N GLY A 179 8.97 -14.86 5.38
CA GLY A 179 10.41 -15.02 5.14
C GLY A 179 10.72 -16.30 4.35
N LYS A 180 9.91 -16.63 3.34
CA LYS A 180 10.03 -17.88 2.58
C LYS A 180 9.79 -17.70 1.10
N HIS A 181 10.48 -18.54 0.33
CA HIS A 181 10.27 -18.68 -1.09
C HIS A 181 9.37 -19.90 -1.34
N MET A 182 8.34 -19.77 -2.18
CA MET A 182 7.60 -20.90 -2.72
C MET A 182 8.19 -21.26 -4.08
N VAL A 183 8.71 -22.47 -4.20
CA VAL A 183 9.16 -23.05 -5.47
C VAL A 183 8.09 -24.01 -5.95
N VAL A 184 7.58 -23.79 -7.16
CA VAL A 184 6.62 -24.68 -7.84
C VAL A 184 7.28 -25.37 -9.02
N TYR A 185 6.92 -26.62 -9.30
CA TYR A 185 7.49 -27.40 -10.38
C TYR A 185 6.58 -28.58 -10.78
N SER A 186 6.80 -29.12 -11.96
CA SER A 186 6.21 -30.39 -12.40
C SER A 186 7.12 -31.54 -11.97
N ASP A 187 6.65 -32.39 -11.05
CA ASP A 187 7.37 -33.60 -10.60
C ASP A 187 7.22 -34.72 -11.63
N THR A 188 8.17 -34.79 -12.56
CA THR A 188 8.14 -35.77 -13.65
C THR A 188 8.39 -37.21 -13.17
N SER A 189 8.97 -37.39 -11.98
CA SER A 189 9.12 -38.70 -11.34
C SER A 189 7.80 -39.29 -10.86
N GLN A 190 6.77 -38.44 -10.67
CA GLN A 190 5.43 -38.77 -10.23
C GLN A 190 4.39 -38.40 -11.30
N SER A 191 4.66 -38.77 -12.54
CA SER A 191 3.77 -38.55 -13.70
C SER A 191 3.48 -37.08 -14.00
N GLY A 192 4.38 -36.18 -13.63
CA GLY A 192 4.25 -34.76 -13.94
C GLY A 192 3.27 -34.00 -13.04
N ARG A 193 2.94 -34.51 -11.84
CA ARG A 193 2.06 -33.79 -10.89
C ARG A 193 2.61 -32.43 -10.53
N GLY A 194 1.72 -31.48 -10.21
CA GLY A 194 2.11 -30.16 -9.74
C GLY A 194 2.52 -30.17 -8.26
N ALA A 195 3.78 -29.84 -7.95
CA ALA A 195 4.35 -29.83 -6.61
C ALA A 195 4.86 -28.43 -6.23
N ALA A 196 4.80 -28.13 -4.93
CA ALA A 196 5.35 -26.92 -4.33
C ALA A 196 6.16 -27.25 -3.09
N ARG A 197 7.25 -26.50 -2.86
CA ARG A 197 8.06 -26.56 -1.65
C ARG A 197 8.38 -25.16 -1.14
N LEU A 198 8.46 -25.00 0.17
CA LEU A 198 9.00 -23.79 0.78
C LEU A 198 10.51 -23.92 0.94
N VAL A 199 11.19 -22.89 0.52
CA VAL A 199 12.64 -22.73 0.72
C VAL A 199 12.84 -21.57 1.68
N THR A 200 13.57 -21.80 2.77
CA THR A 200 13.95 -20.78 3.73
C THR A 200 15.45 -20.56 3.64
N VAL A 201 15.86 -19.35 3.26
CA VAL A 201 17.26 -18.94 3.16
C VAL A 201 17.79 -18.60 4.55
N SER A 202 19.07 -18.89 4.79
CA SER A 202 19.81 -18.48 5.98
C SER A 202 21.29 -18.30 5.61
N GLY A 203 21.71 -17.06 5.54
CA GLY A 203 23.06 -16.68 5.07
C GLY A 203 23.29 -17.12 3.62
N THR A 204 24.21 -18.04 3.36
CA THR A 204 24.52 -18.58 2.03
C THR A 204 23.99 -20.00 1.80
N SER A 205 23.13 -20.47 2.68
CA SER A 205 22.51 -21.80 2.63
C SER A 205 20.97 -21.69 2.69
N PHE A 206 20.30 -22.81 2.50
CA PHE A 206 18.83 -22.85 2.61
C PHE A 206 18.36 -24.21 3.14
N THR A 207 17.12 -24.24 3.62
CA THR A 207 16.39 -25.46 3.98
C THR A 207 15.14 -25.57 3.13
N VAL A 208 14.68 -26.81 2.91
CA VAL A 208 13.52 -27.10 2.06
C VAL A 208 12.48 -27.86 2.85
N SER A 209 11.21 -27.48 2.71
CA SER A 209 10.07 -28.18 3.31
C SER A 209 9.76 -29.51 2.62
N VAL A 210 8.80 -30.26 3.16
CA VAL A 210 8.21 -31.41 2.47
C VAL A 210 7.34 -30.95 1.29
N ASP A 211 7.06 -31.86 0.35
CA ASP A 211 6.16 -31.62 -0.78
C ASP A 211 4.77 -31.19 -0.32
N SER A 212 4.24 -30.20 -1.01
CA SER A 212 2.81 -29.85 -0.99
C SER A 212 2.29 -29.94 -2.43
N ILE A 213 1.33 -30.82 -2.67
CA ILE A 213 0.81 -31.10 -4.01
C ILE A 213 -0.34 -30.16 -4.31
N PHE A 214 -0.19 -29.29 -5.30
CA PHE A 214 -1.29 -28.42 -5.75
C PHE A 214 -2.11 -29.06 -6.87
N GLU A 215 -1.54 -29.99 -7.68
CA GLU A 215 -2.26 -30.76 -8.68
C GLU A 215 -1.79 -32.21 -8.70
N THR A 216 -2.71 -33.15 -8.61
CA THR A 216 -2.40 -34.60 -8.56
C THR A 216 -2.19 -35.21 -9.93
N ASN A 217 -2.73 -34.59 -10.96
CA ASN A 217 -2.52 -34.99 -12.34
C ASN A 217 -1.31 -34.27 -12.92
N SER A 218 -0.94 -34.63 -14.14
CA SER A 218 0.12 -33.94 -14.87
C SER A 218 -0.22 -32.46 -15.06
N VAL A 219 0.71 -31.60 -14.72
CA VAL A 219 0.70 -30.20 -15.13
C VAL A 219 1.55 -30.04 -16.39
N GLN A 220 1.02 -29.30 -17.33
CA GLN A 220 1.70 -29.04 -18.60
C GLN A 220 2.43 -27.68 -18.51
N ASP A 221 3.35 -27.44 -19.43
CA ASP A 221 4.09 -26.19 -19.56
C ASP A 221 3.20 -25.02 -19.98
N PRO A 222 3.48 -23.79 -19.53
CA PRO A 222 4.24 -23.38 -18.37
C PRO A 222 3.35 -23.05 -17.18
N MET A 223 3.88 -23.15 -15.98
CA MET A 223 3.26 -22.63 -14.77
C MET A 223 3.95 -21.35 -14.30
N ASP A 224 3.29 -20.61 -13.41
CA ASP A 224 3.89 -19.48 -12.74
C ASP A 224 3.38 -19.35 -11.30
N VAL A 225 4.09 -18.59 -10.45
CA VAL A 225 3.73 -18.31 -9.06
C VAL A 225 3.99 -16.87 -8.72
N VAL A 226 3.06 -16.22 -8.02
CA VAL A 226 3.19 -14.86 -7.52
C VAL A 226 2.72 -14.77 -6.07
N TYR A 227 3.29 -13.82 -5.32
CA TYR A 227 2.85 -13.53 -3.96
C TYR A 227 1.95 -12.29 -3.93
N ASP A 228 0.76 -12.46 -3.37
CA ASP A 228 -0.22 -11.40 -3.08
C ASP A 228 0.07 -10.84 -1.69
N THR A 229 0.75 -9.70 -1.64
CA THR A 229 1.15 -9.01 -0.41
C THR A 229 -0.04 -8.42 0.35
N THR A 230 -1.21 -8.26 -0.27
CA THR A 230 -2.42 -7.74 0.38
C THR A 230 -3.13 -8.81 1.21
N ASN A 231 -3.16 -10.04 0.70
CA ASN A 231 -3.89 -11.15 1.32
C ASN A 231 -2.97 -12.13 2.03
N ASP A 232 -1.66 -11.95 1.97
CA ASP A 232 -0.66 -12.89 2.49
C ASP A 232 -0.85 -14.30 1.90
N LYS A 233 -0.85 -14.37 0.55
CA LYS A 233 -1.12 -15.61 -0.18
C LYS A 233 -0.23 -15.76 -1.41
N PHE A 234 0.12 -17.00 -1.71
CA PHE A 234 0.65 -17.33 -3.01
C PHE A 234 -0.48 -17.70 -3.98
N VAL A 235 -0.31 -17.32 -5.24
CA VAL A 235 -1.18 -17.79 -6.33
C VAL A 235 -0.33 -18.56 -7.30
N VAL A 236 -0.73 -19.79 -7.59
CA VAL A 236 -0.10 -20.67 -8.59
C VAL A 236 -1.05 -20.81 -9.77
N ALA A 237 -0.58 -20.50 -10.96
CA ALA A 237 -1.31 -20.72 -12.22
C ALA A 237 -0.62 -21.77 -13.07
N TYR A 238 -1.38 -22.65 -13.70
CA TYR A 238 -0.87 -23.80 -14.43
C TYR A 238 -1.88 -24.32 -15.46
N ASN A 239 -1.41 -25.13 -16.41
CA ASN A 239 -2.26 -25.96 -17.25
C ASN A 239 -2.50 -27.32 -16.59
N ASP A 240 -3.76 -27.74 -16.51
CA ASP A 240 -4.12 -29.07 -16.06
C ASP A 240 -3.85 -30.14 -17.17
N ASN A 241 -4.05 -31.40 -16.86
CA ASN A 241 -3.84 -32.49 -17.83
C ASN A 241 -4.77 -32.48 -19.05
N ASN A 242 -5.74 -31.58 -19.07
CA ASN A 242 -6.62 -31.33 -20.23
C ASN A 242 -6.26 -30.00 -20.91
N LEU A 243 -5.10 -29.44 -20.61
CA LEU A 243 -4.57 -28.18 -21.15
C LEU A 243 -5.36 -26.93 -20.72
N ARG A 244 -6.26 -27.04 -19.74
CA ARG A 244 -7.06 -25.90 -19.27
C ARG A 244 -6.28 -25.05 -18.28
N GLY A 245 -6.40 -23.73 -18.41
CA GLY A 245 -5.78 -22.79 -17.50
C GLY A 245 -6.47 -22.77 -16.13
N ARG A 246 -5.72 -23.11 -15.06
CA ARG A 246 -6.14 -23.22 -13.67
C ARG A 246 -5.31 -22.35 -12.76
N ALA A 247 -5.92 -21.87 -11.67
CA ALA A 247 -5.18 -21.22 -10.60
C ALA A 247 -5.66 -21.70 -9.23
N LYS A 248 -4.73 -21.76 -8.28
CA LYS A 248 -4.97 -22.09 -6.87
C LYS A 248 -4.32 -21.08 -5.95
N VAL A 249 -4.95 -20.84 -4.81
CA VAL A 249 -4.42 -20.00 -3.74
C VAL A 249 -3.74 -20.86 -2.71
N GLY A 250 -2.47 -20.58 -2.44
CA GLY A 250 -1.64 -21.25 -1.43
C GLY A 250 -1.53 -20.41 -0.16
N THR A 251 -1.75 -21.05 0.97
CA THR A 251 -1.57 -20.45 2.31
C THR A 251 -0.43 -21.15 3.03
N VAL A 252 0.54 -20.38 3.47
CA VAL A 252 1.66 -20.87 4.28
C VAL A 252 1.24 -20.94 5.75
N SER A 253 1.64 -22.00 6.42
CA SER A 253 1.51 -22.15 7.87
C SER A 253 2.72 -22.90 8.42
N GLY A 254 3.63 -22.18 9.04
CA GLY A 254 4.93 -22.73 9.46
C GLY A 254 5.73 -23.25 8.26
N SER A 255 6.03 -24.55 8.22
CA SER A 255 6.75 -25.18 7.11
C SER A 255 5.83 -25.93 6.12
N SER A 256 4.53 -25.65 6.13
CA SER A 256 3.54 -26.34 5.28
C SER A 256 2.82 -25.36 4.38
N ILE A 257 2.37 -25.83 3.21
CA ILE A 257 1.51 -25.10 2.29
C ILE A 257 0.19 -25.86 2.19
N SER A 258 -0.93 -25.17 2.30
CA SER A 258 -2.26 -25.67 1.96
C SER A 258 -2.82 -24.91 0.75
N PHE A 259 -3.42 -25.64 -0.18
CA PHE A 259 -4.03 -25.04 -1.39
C PHE A 259 -5.56 -25.09 -1.29
N GLY A 260 -6.18 -23.99 -1.71
CA GLY A 260 -7.63 -23.94 -1.91
C GLY A 260 -8.09 -24.70 -3.16
N SER A 261 -9.37 -24.58 -3.48
CA SER A 261 -9.92 -25.17 -4.71
C SER A 261 -9.37 -24.46 -5.95
N ASP A 262 -9.19 -25.22 -7.04
CA ASP A 262 -8.81 -24.63 -8.31
C ASP A 262 -9.94 -23.82 -8.94
N THR A 263 -9.57 -22.76 -9.63
CA THR A 263 -10.46 -21.91 -10.41
C THR A 263 -9.97 -21.83 -11.84
N ALA A 264 -10.86 -22.05 -12.81
CA ALA A 264 -10.51 -21.88 -14.22
C ALA A 264 -10.38 -20.40 -14.56
N PHE A 265 -9.27 -20.00 -15.18
CA PHE A 265 -9.15 -18.72 -15.86
C PHE A 265 -9.29 -18.90 -17.40
N GLU A 266 -9.02 -20.11 -17.89
CA GLU A 266 -9.23 -20.54 -19.27
C GLU A 266 -9.79 -21.96 -19.30
N ASN A 267 -10.76 -22.21 -20.17
CA ASN A 267 -11.38 -23.53 -20.31
C ASN A 267 -10.76 -24.36 -21.45
N ASP A 268 -9.93 -23.71 -22.24
CA ASP A 268 -9.19 -24.27 -23.36
C ASP A 268 -7.68 -24.19 -23.07
N ASP A 269 -6.82 -24.49 -24.05
CA ASP A 269 -5.37 -24.52 -23.87
C ASP A 269 -4.79 -23.11 -23.62
N ALA A 270 -4.17 -22.92 -22.45
CA ALA A 270 -3.47 -21.71 -22.06
C ALA A 270 -1.98 -21.96 -21.96
N GLN A 271 -1.17 -21.34 -22.81
CA GLN A 271 0.30 -21.50 -22.78
C GLN A 271 1.01 -20.22 -22.36
N ASP A 272 2.31 -20.32 -22.07
CA ASP A 272 3.18 -19.20 -21.71
C ASP A 272 2.63 -18.32 -20.56
N ILE A 273 2.12 -18.96 -19.52
CA ILE A 273 1.51 -18.28 -18.36
C ILE A 273 2.56 -17.45 -17.61
N ARG A 274 2.25 -16.15 -17.37
CA ARG A 274 3.06 -15.24 -16.55
C ARG A 274 2.17 -14.38 -15.70
N MET A 275 2.61 -14.12 -14.46
CA MET A 275 1.84 -13.37 -13.49
C MET A 275 2.61 -12.21 -12.90
N ALA A 276 1.87 -11.19 -12.50
CA ALA A 276 2.34 -10.10 -11.63
C ALA A 276 1.30 -9.79 -10.57
N PHE A 277 1.73 -9.28 -9.43
CA PHE A 277 0.84 -8.73 -8.42
C PHE A 277 0.83 -7.21 -8.52
N ASP A 278 -0.32 -6.64 -8.88
CA ASP A 278 -0.59 -5.21 -8.85
C ASP A 278 -0.98 -4.81 -7.42
N SER A 279 0.01 -4.33 -6.67
CA SER A 279 -0.16 -3.98 -5.25
C SER A 279 -1.06 -2.75 -5.04
N SER A 280 -1.16 -1.85 -6.01
CA SER A 280 -2.02 -0.66 -5.92
C SER A 280 -3.50 -1.00 -6.04
N ASN A 281 -3.84 -2.01 -6.85
CA ASN A 281 -5.22 -2.45 -7.04
C ASN A 281 -5.54 -3.74 -6.27
N SER A 282 -4.55 -4.35 -5.60
CA SER A 282 -4.67 -5.66 -4.92
C SER A 282 -5.20 -6.73 -5.87
N LYS A 283 -4.56 -6.87 -7.04
CA LYS A 283 -4.97 -7.79 -8.11
C LYS A 283 -3.81 -8.63 -8.61
N VAL A 284 -4.12 -9.86 -8.93
CA VAL A 284 -3.24 -10.74 -9.71
C VAL A 284 -3.51 -10.50 -11.19
N VAL A 285 -2.49 -10.13 -11.93
CA VAL A 285 -2.55 -10.00 -13.39
C VAL A 285 -1.96 -11.25 -13.98
N LEU A 286 -2.72 -11.97 -14.79
CA LEU A 286 -2.32 -13.23 -15.41
C LEU A 286 -2.37 -13.09 -16.93
N ALA A 287 -1.21 -13.10 -17.56
CA ALA A 287 -1.03 -13.06 -19.01
C ALA A 287 -0.72 -14.45 -19.55
N PHE A 288 -1.28 -14.80 -20.71
CA PHE A 288 -1.10 -16.10 -21.32
C PHE A 288 -1.32 -16.07 -22.83
N GLN A 289 -0.85 -17.10 -23.52
CA GLN A 289 -1.21 -17.40 -24.90
C GLN A 289 -2.49 -18.24 -24.91
N ASP A 290 -3.51 -17.80 -25.64
CA ASP A 290 -4.79 -18.51 -25.85
C ASP A 290 -4.65 -19.36 -27.12
N GLU A 291 -4.24 -20.64 -26.97
CA GLU A 291 -3.87 -21.51 -28.06
C GLU A 291 -5.04 -21.79 -29.02
N ASP A 292 -6.24 -21.99 -28.48
CA ASP A 292 -7.44 -22.29 -29.28
C ASP A 292 -8.03 -21.06 -29.98
N ASN A 293 -7.54 -19.86 -29.65
CA ASN A 293 -7.96 -18.62 -30.27
C ASN A 293 -6.83 -17.97 -31.08
N ASP A 294 -6.34 -18.68 -32.06
CA ASP A 294 -5.25 -18.26 -32.96
C ASP A 294 -3.94 -17.89 -32.21
N ARG A 295 -3.69 -18.49 -31.06
CA ARG A 295 -2.51 -18.26 -30.21
C ARG A 295 -2.31 -16.78 -29.79
N ARG A 296 -3.41 -16.08 -29.55
CA ARG A 296 -3.39 -14.66 -29.21
C ARG A 296 -2.97 -14.41 -27.76
N GLY A 297 -2.36 -13.27 -27.55
CA GLY A 297 -2.02 -12.80 -26.20
C GLY A 297 -3.26 -12.31 -25.43
N ARG A 298 -3.53 -12.91 -24.26
CA ARG A 298 -4.66 -12.62 -23.38
C ARG A 298 -4.23 -12.28 -21.96
N VAL A 299 -5.07 -11.53 -21.28
CA VAL A 299 -4.93 -11.25 -19.84
C VAL A 299 -6.26 -11.44 -19.13
N VAL A 300 -6.21 -11.96 -17.92
CA VAL A 300 -7.31 -11.93 -16.96
C VAL A 300 -6.84 -11.30 -15.65
N ILE A 301 -7.76 -10.63 -14.96
CA ILE A 301 -7.50 -10.02 -13.65
C ILE A 301 -8.12 -10.87 -12.56
N GLY A 302 -7.27 -11.37 -11.66
CA GLY A 302 -7.64 -12.20 -10.52
C GLY A 302 -7.85 -11.38 -9.25
N THR A 303 -8.85 -11.76 -8.47
CA THR A 303 -9.10 -11.22 -7.12
C THR A 303 -9.05 -12.37 -6.13
N VAL A 304 -8.09 -12.34 -5.22
CA VAL A 304 -7.95 -13.32 -4.14
C VAL A 304 -8.92 -12.97 -3.01
N SER A 305 -9.57 -13.98 -2.46
CA SER A 305 -10.43 -13.87 -1.28
C SER A 305 -10.32 -15.14 -0.45
N GLY A 306 -9.69 -15.05 0.71
CA GLY A 306 -9.39 -16.19 1.56
C GLY A 306 -8.51 -17.22 0.83
N THR A 307 -9.03 -18.42 0.58
CA THR A 307 -8.31 -19.49 -0.12
C THR A 307 -8.78 -19.70 -1.57
N SER A 308 -9.48 -18.74 -2.14
CA SER A 308 -10.00 -18.80 -3.51
C SER A 308 -9.60 -17.58 -4.32
N ILE A 309 -9.62 -17.71 -5.64
CA ILE A 309 -9.41 -16.62 -6.59
C ILE A 309 -10.58 -16.59 -7.59
N SER A 310 -11.01 -15.41 -7.95
CA SER A 310 -12.01 -15.20 -9.01
C SER A 310 -11.43 -14.33 -10.11
N PHE A 311 -11.84 -14.56 -11.36
CA PHE A 311 -11.31 -13.87 -12.53
C PHE A 311 -12.36 -12.99 -13.20
N GLY A 312 -11.90 -11.83 -13.70
CA GLY A 312 -12.66 -10.97 -14.57
C GLY A 312 -12.73 -11.49 -16.02
N THR A 313 -13.24 -10.63 -16.90
CA THR A 313 -13.32 -10.97 -18.34
C THR A 313 -11.94 -10.94 -18.98
N LYS A 314 -11.66 -11.92 -19.85
CA LYS A 314 -10.43 -11.97 -20.67
C LYS A 314 -10.33 -10.74 -21.58
N VAL A 315 -9.17 -10.12 -21.62
CA VAL A 315 -8.85 -8.99 -22.50
C VAL A 315 -7.69 -9.35 -23.40
N GLN A 316 -7.82 -9.09 -24.69
CA GLN A 316 -6.73 -9.31 -25.66
C GLN A 316 -5.74 -8.16 -25.63
N PHE A 317 -4.43 -8.46 -25.57
CA PHE A 317 -3.37 -7.47 -25.71
C PHE A 317 -2.60 -7.56 -27.02
N ASN A 318 -2.53 -8.75 -27.62
CA ASN A 318 -1.99 -8.92 -28.97
C ASN A 318 -2.93 -9.77 -29.83
N GLY A 319 -3.07 -9.40 -31.10
CA GLY A 319 -3.90 -10.09 -32.09
C GLY A 319 -3.16 -11.10 -32.96
N GLY A 320 -1.82 -11.16 -32.83
CA GLY A 320 -0.94 -12.10 -33.51
C GLY A 320 -0.61 -13.32 -32.65
N ILE A 321 0.14 -14.28 -33.22
CA ILE A 321 0.71 -15.43 -32.50
C ILE A 321 1.72 -14.88 -31.46
N THR A 322 1.47 -15.17 -30.19
CA THR A 322 2.14 -14.52 -29.06
C THR A 322 2.79 -15.54 -28.15
N ASP A 323 4.09 -15.42 -27.86
CA ASP A 323 4.71 -16.14 -26.74
C ASP A 323 4.98 -15.16 -25.59
N VAL A 324 4.37 -15.38 -24.44
CA VAL A 324 4.50 -14.48 -23.28
C VAL A 324 5.74 -14.84 -22.49
N TYR A 325 6.63 -13.87 -22.26
CA TYR A 325 7.90 -14.11 -21.57
C TYR A 325 7.92 -13.57 -20.15
N SER A 326 7.30 -12.42 -19.90
CA SER A 326 7.23 -11.86 -18.56
C SER A 326 6.00 -10.95 -18.38
N CYS A 327 5.57 -10.85 -17.15
CA CYS A 327 4.56 -9.90 -16.69
C CYS A 327 5.11 -9.25 -15.41
N VAL A 328 5.24 -7.94 -15.37
CA VAL A 328 5.76 -7.21 -14.21
C VAL A 328 4.88 -6.01 -13.89
N TYR A 329 4.81 -5.65 -12.61
CA TYR A 329 4.12 -4.47 -12.15
C TYR A 329 5.12 -3.34 -11.88
N ASP A 330 5.00 -2.25 -12.63
CA ASP A 330 5.73 -1.00 -12.43
C ASP A 330 4.97 -0.14 -11.43
N SER A 331 5.40 -0.16 -10.18
CA SER A 331 4.75 0.58 -9.10
C SER A 331 4.99 2.10 -9.17
N ALA A 332 6.00 2.56 -9.90
CA ALA A 332 6.27 3.99 -10.09
C ALA A 332 5.28 4.64 -11.07
N ALA A 333 4.89 3.90 -12.10
CA ALA A 333 3.89 4.34 -13.08
C ALA A 333 2.48 3.82 -12.78
N ASN A 334 2.33 2.90 -11.82
CA ASN A 334 1.08 2.17 -11.53
C ASN A 334 0.55 1.46 -12.79
N LYS A 335 1.42 0.70 -13.45
CA LYS A 335 1.13 0.01 -14.70
C LYS A 335 1.66 -1.43 -14.68
N VAL A 336 1.03 -2.26 -15.51
CA VAL A 336 1.52 -3.60 -15.81
C VAL A 336 2.25 -3.58 -17.14
N VAL A 337 3.44 -4.19 -17.20
CA VAL A 337 4.23 -4.32 -18.39
C VAL A 337 4.30 -5.81 -18.76
N ILE A 338 3.83 -6.17 -19.94
CA ILE A 338 3.88 -7.52 -20.47
C ILE A 338 4.87 -7.54 -21.63
N GLN A 339 5.89 -8.37 -21.52
CA GLN A 339 6.88 -8.60 -22.56
C GLN A 339 6.58 -9.92 -23.26
N TYR A 340 6.61 -9.91 -24.58
CA TYR A 340 6.26 -11.06 -25.39
C TYR A 340 7.01 -11.05 -26.74
N ARG A 341 6.95 -12.16 -27.46
CA ARG A 341 7.32 -12.26 -28.86
C ARG A 341 6.06 -12.24 -29.72
N ASP A 342 6.05 -11.44 -30.79
CA ASP A 342 5.02 -11.49 -31.82
C ASP A 342 5.56 -12.22 -33.04
N GLN A 343 5.09 -13.47 -33.26
CA GLN A 343 5.50 -14.27 -34.39
C GLN A 343 4.97 -13.72 -35.74
N ASN A 344 3.89 -12.93 -35.69
CA ASN A 344 3.35 -12.27 -36.88
C ASN A 344 4.15 -11.01 -37.24
N ASN A 345 4.93 -10.48 -36.31
CA ASN A 345 5.84 -9.38 -36.54
C ASN A 345 7.31 -9.84 -36.56
N SER A 346 7.61 -10.81 -37.41
CA SER A 346 8.99 -11.32 -37.64
C SER A 346 9.67 -11.86 -36.38
N ASP A 347 8.91 -12.44 -35.43
CA ASP A 347 9.41 -12.96 -34.15
C ASP A 347 10.10 -11.89 -33.29
N TYR A 348 9.74 -10.61 -33.43
CA TYR A 348 10.32 -9.54 -32.67
C TYR A 348 9.84 -9.57 -31.21
N GLY A 349 10.73 -9.17 -30.32
CA GLY A 349 10.37 -8.90 -28.93
C GLY A 349 9.61 -7.58 -28.81
N GLU A 350 8.46 -7.61 -28.16
CA GLU A 350 7.58 -6.47 -27.94
C GLU A 350 7.21 -6.34 -26.46
N TYR A 351 6.72 -5.18 -26.07
CA TYR A 351 6.01 -5.02 -24.82
C TYR A 351 4.71 -4.24 -25.01
N VAL A 352 3.80 -4.43 -24.08
CA VAL A 352 2.57 -3.66 -23.99
C VAL A 352 2.35 -3.20 -22.55
N VAL A 353 1.83 -1.97 -22.39
CA VAL A 353 1.54 -1.36 -21.09
C VAL A 353 0.06 -1.45 -20.80
N GLY A 354 -0.28 -2.05 -19.65
CA GLY A 354 -1.64 -2.24 -19.18
C GLY A 354 -1.98 -1.35 -17.98
N THR A 355 -3.23 -0.89 -17.94
CA THR A 355 -3.81 -0.18 -16.79
C THR A 355 -4.95 -1.01 -16.22
N VAL A 356 -4.78 -1.50 -14.98
CA VAL A 356 -5.81 -2.28 -14.28
C VAL A 356 -6.89 -1.34 -13.72
N SER A 357 -8.14 -1.74 -13.87
CA SER A 357 -9.30 -1.06 -13.28
C SER A 357 -10.34 -2.08 -12.86
N GLY A 358 -10.51 -2.26 -11.55
CA GLY A 358 -11.38 -3.27 -10.99
C GLY A 358 -10.95 -4.68 -11.40
N THR A 359 -11.79 -5.40 -12.15
CA THR A 359 -11.51 -6.75 -12.65
C THR A 359 -11.20 -6.78 -14.15
N SER A 360 -10.82 -5.65 -14.74
CA SER A 360 -10.47 -5.50 -16.14
C SER A 360 -9.14 -4.77 -16.31
N ILE A 361 -8.60 -4.79 -17.52
CA ILE A 361 -7.37 -4.11 -17.90
C ILE A 361 -7.54 -3.48 -19.27
N SER A 362 -6.98 -2.32 -19.49
CA SER A 362 -6.89 -1.67 -20.79
C SER A 362 -5.43 -1.53 -21.22
N PHE A 363 -5.15 -1.60 -22.49
CA PHE A 363 -3.78 -1.60 -23.02
C PHE A 363 -3.50 -0.38 -23.88
N ALA A 364 -2.28 0.13 -23.80
CA ALA A 364 -1.69 1.04 -24.77
C ALA A 364 -1.36 0.30 -26.08
N THR A 365 -0.88 1.02 -27.07
CA THR A 365 -0.38 0.39 -28.32
C THR A 365 0.90 -0.38 -28.02
N PRO A 366 1.05 -1.63 -28.50
CA PRO A 366 2.29 -2.38 -28.37
C PRO A 366 3.50 -1.66 -28.96
N VAL A 367 4.66 -1.86 -28.34
CA VAL A 367 5.93 -1.24 -28.75
C VAL A 367 6.97 -2.33 -29.02
N VAL A 368 7.61 -2.25 -30.19
CA VAL A 368 8.69 -3.15 -30.59
C VAL A 368 9.98 -2.82 -29.81
N ILE A 369 10.53 -3.82 -29.10
CA ILE A 369 11.83 -3.71 -28.40
C ILE A 369 12.98 -4.03 -29.35
N THR A 370 12.81 -5.10 -30.15
CA THR A 370 13.90 -5.68 -30.92
C THR A 370 13.58 -5.67 -32.42
N ASN A 371 14.62 -5.62 -33.21
CA ASN A 371 14.53 -5.84 -34.69
C ASN A 371 15.18 -7.15 -35.09
N TYR A 372 15.16 -8.14 -34.24
CA TYR A 372 15.71 -9.47 -34.39
C TYR A 372 14.79 -10.53 -33.78
N ASN A 373 14.94 -11.77 -34.19
CA ASN A 373 14.18 -12.88 -33.62
C ASN A 373 14.55 -13.10 -32.15
N ASN A 374 13.54 -13.09 -31.28
CA ASN A 374 13.65 -13.26 -29.83
C ASN A 374 12.98 -14.56 -29.38
N ASN A 375 13.75 -15.50 -28.82
CA ASN A 375 13.24 -16.80 -28.40
C ASN A 375 13.00 -16.94 -26.89
N PHE A 376 13.63 -16.10 -26.08
CA PHE A 376 13.51 -16.12 -24.63
C PHE A 376 13.55 -14.70 -24.07
N GLY A 377 12.82 -14.47 -23.00
CA GLY A 377 12.80 -13.19 -22.32
C GLY A 377 12.48 -13.31 -20.84
N GLY A 378 12.84 -12.29 -20.09
CA GLY A 378 12.51 -12.09 -18.69
C GLY A 378 12.56 -10.62 -18.35
N ALA A 379 11.88 -10.20 -17.28
CA ALA A 379 11.90 -8.82 -16.83
C ALA A 379 11.75 -8.70 -15.33
N ALA A 380 12.25 -7.58 -14.76
CA ALA A 380 12.00 -7.15 -13.39
C ALA A 380 11.83 -5.64 -13.33
N PHE A 381 11.11 -5.18 -12.33
CA PHE A 381 10.99 -3.77 -12.02
C PHE A 381 12.01 -3.35 -10.97
N ASP A 382 12.87 -2.40 -11.32
CA ASP A 382 13.79 -1.69 -10.43
C ASP A 382 13.02 -0.56 -9.75
N SER A 383 12.57 -0.80 -8.52
CA SER A 383 11.76 0.16 -7.76
C SER A 383 12.55 1.40 -7.32
N ASN A 384 13.88 1.31 -7.19
CA ASN A 384 14.72 2.42 -6.79
C ASN A 384 14.96 3.40 -7.95
N ALA A 385 15.13 2.87 -9.17
CA ALA A 385 15.27 3.70 -10.37
C ALA A 385 13.92 4.06 -11.01
N GLY A 386 12.83 3.36 -10.67
CA GLY A 386 11.53 3.46 -11.35
C GLY A 386 11.63 3.03 -12.82
N ARG A 387 12.21 1.85 -13.05
CA ARG A 387 12.50 1.33 -14.40
C ARG A 387 12.19 -0.16 -14.51
N THR A 388 11.65 -0.57 -15.65
CA THR A 388 11.55 -1.99 -15.99
C THR A 388 12.76 -2.41 -16.83
N VAL A 389 13.44 -3.48 -16.40
CA VAL A 389 14.58 -4.04 -17.10
C VAL A 389 14.16 -5.32 -17.79
N PHE A 390 14.35 -5.38 -19.10
CA PHE A 390 14.16 -6.58 -19.92
C PHE A 390 15.51 -7.27 -20.19
N ALA A 391 15.52 -8.58 -20.12
CA ALA A 391 16.59 -9.43 -20.65
C ALA A 391 16.02 -10.32 -21.77
N LEU A 392 16.59 -10.24 -22.95
CA LEU A 392 16.10 -10.87 -24.17
C LEU A 392 17.21 -11.70 -24.82
N SER A 393 16.84 -12.78 -25.52
CA SER A 393 17.73 -13.61 -26.30
C SER A 393 17.70 -13.20 -27.78
N ASP A 394 18.75 -12.59 -28.27
CA ASP A 394 18.95 -12.27 -29.68
C ASP A 394 19.37 -13.53 -30.44
N SER A 395 18.41 -14.27 -30.97
CA SER A 395 18.67 -15.54 -31.73
C SER A 395 19.31 -15.30 -33.09
N THR A 396 19.24 -14.06 -33.60
CA THR A 396 19.87 -13.72 -34.89
C THR A 396 21.39 -13.60 -34.77
N ASN A 397 21.84 -12.94 -33.65
CA ASN A 397 23.27 -12.71 -33.41
C ASN A 397 23.83 -13.60 -32.29
N ASN A 398 23.02 -14.47 -31.73
CA ASN A 398 23.36 -15.35 -30.59
C ASN A 398 23.88 -14.61 -29.36
N LEU A 399 23.17 -13.56 -28.92
CA LEU A 399 23.57 -12.71 -27.81
C LEU A 399 22.46 -12.55 -26.78
N GLY A 400 22.81 -12.38 -25.52
CA GLY A 400 21.90 -11.88 -24.49
C GLY A 400 21.89 -10.35 -24.48
N LYS A 401 20.74 -9.71 -24.63
CA LYS A 401 20.55 -8.28 -24.67
C LYS A 401 19.63 -7.80 -23.54
N ALA A 402 20.01 -6.74 -22.86
CA ALA A 402 19.16 -6.07 -21.87
C ALA A 402 18.76 -4.67 -22.35
N TYR A 403 17.55 -4.28 -21.97
CA TYR A 403 16.97 -2.98 -22.25
C TYR A 403 16.37 -2.40 -20.96
N VAL A 404 16.37 -1.09 -20.83
CA VAL A 404 15.80 -0.38 -19.69
C VAL A 404 14.65 0.48 -20.17
N LEU A 405 13.45 0.21 -19.70
CA LEU A 405 12.24 0.94 -20.01
C LEU A 405 11.92 1.92 -18.89
N GLN A 406 11.65 3.14 -19.26
CA GLN A 406 11.02 4.16 -18.43
C GLN A 406 9.62 4.40 -18.94
N LEU A 407 8.61 4.18 -18.11
CA LEU A 407 7.24 4.53 -18.44
C LEU A 407 6.97 6.04 -18.20
N ASP A 408 5.89 6.53 -18.80
CA ASP A 408 5.38 7.86 -18.50
C ASP A 408 5.05 7.95 -17.01
N SER A 409 5.70 8.86 -16.33
CA SER A 409 5.40 9.19 -14.95
C SER A 409 5.48 10.69 -14.73
N THR A 410 4.60 11.22 -13.91
CA THR A 410 4.71 12.60 -13.42
C THR A 410 5.37 12.56 -12.06
N SER A 411 6.67 12.80 -11.97
CA SER A 411 7.35 12.98 -10.69
C SER A 411 7.64 14.45 -10.43
N THR A 412 7.32 14.90 -9.24
CA THR A 412 7.83 16.17 -8.71
C THR A 412 9.09 15.86 -7.90
N ASN A 413 10.25 16.23 -8.42
CA ASN A 413 11.51 16.10 -7.69
C ASN A 413 11.53 17.11 -6.53
N SER A 414 11.23 16.67 -5.31
CA SER A 414 11.30 17.49 -4.09
C SER A 414 12.65 17.40 -3.37
N ALA A 415 13.56 16.53 -3.82
CA ALA A 415 14.84 16.29 -3.14
C ALA A 415 15.79 17.50 -3.11
N ASP A 416 15.62 18.44 -4.05
CA ASP A 416 16.48 19.62 -4.20
C ASP A 416 15.75 20.93 -3.87
N PHE A 417 14.68 20.87 -3.03
CA PHE A 417 13.92 22.06 -2.65
C PHE A 417 14.85 23.11 -2.05
N ALA A 418 14.90 24.30 -2.68
CA ALA A 418 15.74 25.40 -2.24
C ALA A 418 14.96 26.45 -1.45
N GLY A 419 13.68 26.65 -1.72
CA GLY A 419 12.88 27.65 -1.04
C GLY A 419 11.72 28.17 -1.89
N ILE A 420 11.18 29.32 -1.49
CA ILE A 420 10.09 30.03 -2.18
C ILE A 420 10.59 31.43 -2.56
N THR A 421 10.34 31.85 -3.78
CA THR A 421 10.76 33.20 -4.27
C THR A 421 9.98 34.29 -3.54
N ASN A 422 10.71 35.26 -2.95
CA ASN A 422 10.10 36.38 -2.25
C ASN A 422 9.67 37.53 -3.21
N GLN A 423 10.15 37.49 -4.43
CA GLN A 423 9.83 38.45 -5.49
C GLN A 423 9.92 37.77 -6.86
N ALA A 424 9.40 38.41 -7.90
CA ALA A 424 9.61 37.94 -9.27
C ALA A 424 11.09 38.12 -9.68
N ILE A 425 11.69 37.08 -10.25
CA ILE A 425 13.09 37.04 -10.66
C ILE A 425 13.17 36.72 -12.15
N ASN A 426 13.70 37.63 -12.96
CA ASN A 426 13.87 37.41 -14.40
C ASN A 426 14.98 36.36 -14.66
N ASN A 427 14.91 35.72 -15.81
CA ASN A 427 15.93 34.75 -16.22
C ASN A 427 17.35 35.35 -16.13
N SER A 428 18.27 34.61 -15.56
CA SER A 428 19.66 34.96 -15.28
C SER A 428 19.86 36.18 -14.34
N ALA A 429 18.79 36.71 -13.74
CA ALA A 429 18.89 37.71 -12.68
C ALA A 429 19.00 37.03 -11.30
N SER A 430 19.56 37.75 -10.35
CA SER A 430 19.61 37.34 -8.95
C SER A 430 18.46 37.93 -8.15
N GLY A 431 17.87 37.14 -7.26
CA GLY A 431 16.76 37.57 -6.41
C GLY A 431 16.69 36.76 -5.12
N GLU A 432 15.79 37.15 -4.26
CA GLU A 432 15.64 36.55 -2.93
C GLU A 432 14.77 35.31 -2.95
N VAL A 433 15.26 34.24 -2.30
CA VAL A 433 14.55 32.98 -2.05
C VAL A 433 14.52 32.75 -0.53
N VAL A 434 13.31 32.62 0.03
CA VAL A 434 13.09 32.32 1.45
C VAL A 434 13.29 30.82 1.65
N VAL A 435 14.25 30.46 2.49
CA VAL A 435 14.61 29.06 2.74
C VAL A 435 14.18 28.56 4.12
N GLU A 436 13.97 29.47 5.08
CA GLU A 436 13.52 29.12 6.43
C GLU A 436 12.97 30.38 7.17
N GLY A 437 11.93 30.21 8.00
CA GLY A 437 11.46 31.24 8.94
C GLY A 437 10.79 32.47 8.34
N GLY A 438 10.56 32.50 7.03
CA GLY A 438 9.88 33.59 6.37
C GLY A 438 8.35 33.48 6.49
N VAL A 439 7.67 34.61 6.72
CA VAL A 439 6.23 34.70 6.57
C VAL A 439 5.92 34.89 5.07
N VAL A 440 5.50 33.82 4.43
CA VAL A 440 4.97 33.92 3.06
C VAL A 440 3.48 34.20 3.21
N THR A 441 3.02 35.34 2.65
CA THR A 441 1.58 35.68 2.70
C THR A 441 0.78 34.68 1.85
N ASN A 442 -0.46 34.47 2.21
CA ASN A 442 -1.35 33.48 1.53
C ASN A 442 -1.49 33.72 0.02
N SER A 443 -1.26 34.98 -0.44
CA SER A 443 -1.22 35.35 -1.87
C SER A 443 0.09 34.97 -2.59
N GLN A 444 1.14 34.59 -1.84
CA GLN A 444 2.44 34.19 -2.37
C GLN A 444 2.61 32.68 -2.51
N LEU A 445 1.79 31.92 -1.77
CA LEU A 445 1.69 30.47 -1.93
C LEU A 445 0.76 30.21 -3.11
N LEU A 446 1.30 29.81 -4.24
CA LEU A 446 0.46 29.15 -5.24
C LEU A 446 -0.12 27.89 -4.56
N PRO A 447 -1.45 27.75 -4.48
CA PRO A 447 -2.00 26.53 -3.93
C PRO A 447 -1.46 25.38 -4.78
N PHE A 448 -0.82 24.40 -4.13
CA PHE A 448 -0.79 23.06 -4.69
C PHE A 448 -2.27 22.71 -4.88
N ALA A 449 -2.74 22.81 -6.10
CA ALA A 449 -4.08 22.38 -6.41
C ALA A 449 -4.07 20.86 -6.20
N TYR A 450 -4.55 20.43 -5.02
CA TYR A 450 -5.03 19.07 -4.88
C TYR A 450 -6.14 18.94 -5.92
N THR A 451 -5.86 18.23 -7.00
CA THR A 451 -6.81 18.01 -8.10
C THR A 451 -7.79 16.89 -7.78
N GLY A 452 -7.90 16.52 -6.50
CA GLY A 452 -8.91 15.59 -6.02
C GLY A 452 -10.30 16.11 -6.37
N SER A 453 -11.02 15.41 -7.23
CA SER A 453 -12.42 15.71 -7.50
C SER A 453 -13.29 15.01 -6.46
N LEU A 454 -14.19 15.76 -5.82
CA LEU A 454 -15.24 15.16 -5.01
C LEU A 454 -16.24 14.45 -5.92
N GLY A 455 -16.61 13.23 -5.54
CA GLY A 455 -17.72 12.52 -6.17
C GLY A 455 -19.07 13.15 -5.83
N SER A 456 -20.10 12.71 -6.53
CA SER A 456 -21.46 13.11 -6.20
C SER A 456 -21.88 12.55 -4.84
N ALA A 457 -22.68 13.33 -4.08
CA ALA A 457 -23.23 12.88 -2.81
C ALA A 457 -24.08 11.62 -2.99
N ALA A 458 -23.85 10.61 -2.15
CA ALA A 458 -24.63 9.38 -2.12
C ALA A 458 -25.38 9.27 -0.79
N VAL A 459 -26.70 9.16 -0.87
CA VAL A 459 -27.58 9.11 0.30
C VAL A 459 -27.62 7.70 0.87
N TYR A 460 -27.19 7.51 2.14
CA TYR A 460 -27.27 6.23 2.86
C TYR A 460 -28.56 6.06 3.66
N GLN A 461 -29.24 7.16 4.00
CA GLN A 461 -30.53 7.19 4.69
C GLN A 461 -31.36 8.37 4.20
N SER A 462 -32.65 8.15 3.94
CA SER A 462 -33.54 9.17 3.41
C SER A 462 -34.22 10.06 4.48
N THR A 463 -34.09 9.66 5.75
CA THR A 463 -34.58 10.41 6.93
C THR A 463 -33.42 11.11 7.62
N ALA A 464 -33.72 12.04 8.54
CA ALA A 464 -32.71 12.68 9.35
C ALA A 464 -31.97 11.66 10.22
N THR A 465 -30.67 11.89 10.43
CA THR A 465 -29.82 11.03 11.24
C THR A 465 -29.03 11.84 12.27
N GLU A 466 -28.80 11.24 13.42
CA GLU A 466 -28.01 11.82 14.51
C GLU A 466 -26.90 10.86 14.95
N TYR A 467 -25.86 11.39 15.64
CA TYR A 467 -24.77 10.61 16.24
C TYR A 467 -24.10 9.65 15.24
N GLN A 468 -23.62 10.17 14.11
CA GLN A 468 -22.98 9.36 13.08
C GLN A 468 -21.54 8.99 13.45
N GLY A 469 -21.20 7.71 13.34
CA GLY A 469 -19.86 7.18 13.32
C GLY A 469 -19.57 6.50 11.98
N ILE A 470 -18.31 6.49 11.55
CA ILE A 470 -17.87 5.86 10.31
C ILE A 470 -16.60 5.03 10.56
N ALA A 471 -16.56 3.82 10.01
CA ALA A 471 -15.39 2.95 10.02
C ALA A 471 -15.15 2.33 8.65
N PHE A 472 -13.87 2.07 8.36
CA PHE A 472 -13.47 1.33 7.17
C PHE A 472 -13.15 -0.12 7.53
N ASP A 473 -13.90 -1.04 6.97
CA ASP A 473 -13.64 -2.48 7.02
C ASP A 473 -12.64 -2.83 5.92
N SER A 474 -11.38 -2.91 6.30
CA SER A 474 -10.27 -3.19 5.37
C SER A 474 -10.29 -4.63 4.84
N SER A 475 -10.92 -5.56 5.55
CA SER A 475 -11.01 -6.97 5.12
C SER A 475 -12.01 -7.19 3.99
N ASN A 476 -13.09 -6.41 3.97
CA ASN A 476 -14.13 -6.49 2.93
C ASN A 476 -14.08 -5.28 1.96
N ASN A 477 -13.15 -4.36 2.18
CA ASN A 477 -13.06 -3.10 1.43
C ASN A 477 -14.41 -2.35 1.42
N LYS A 478 -14.98 -2.12 2.60
CA LYS A 478 -16.30 -1.49 2.80
C LYS A 478 -16.23 -0.36 3.81
N ILE A 479 -17.12 0.61 3.62
CA ILE A 479 -17.40 1.64 4.62
C ILE A 479 -18.63 1.23 5.41
N VAL A 480 -18.59 1.35 6.73
CA VAL A 480 -19.76 1.17 7.60
C VAL A 480 -20.06 2.48 8.27
N VAL A 481 -21.28 3.00 8.08
CA VAL A 481 -21.81 4.17 8.77
C VAL A 481 -22.86 3.70 9.77
N ALA A 482 -22.63 3.97 11.05
CA ALA A 482 -23.58 3.70 12.12
C ALA A 482 -24.18 5.03 12.61
N TYR A 483 -25.47 5.06 12.89
CA TYR A 483 -26.20 6.28 13.23
C TYR A 483 -27.49 5.97 14.00
N LYS A 484 -28.03 6.98 14.64
CA LYS A 484 -29.42 6.99 15.12
C LYS A 484 -30.32 7.44 13.96
N ASP A 485 -31.31 6.64 13.59
CA ASP A 485 -32.37 7.04 12.66
C ASP A 485 -33.40 7.90 13.42
N ASP A 486 -33.49 9.19 13.09
CA ASP A 486 -34.32 10.12 13.82
C ASP A 486 -35.85 9.86 13.62
N SER A 487 -36.20 9.12 12.57
CA SER A 487 -37.62 8.80 12.28
C SER A 487 -38.23 7.80 13.28
N ASN A 488 -37.43 6.88 13.81
CA ASN A 488 -37.85 5.82 14.73
C ASN A 488 -36.99 5.73 15.99
N GLN A 489 -35.93 6.53 16.09
CA GLN A 489 -34.92 6.59 17.16
C GLN A 489 -34.01 5.34 17.27
N HIS A 490 -34.11 4.40 16.32
CA HIS A 490 -33.36 3.15 16.35
C HIS A 490 -31.90 3.33 15.97
N GLY A 491 -31.03 2.53 16.57
CA GLY A 491 -29.65 2.36 16.13
C GLY A 491 -29.61 1.61 14.80
N THR A 492 -29.13 2.26 13.75
CA THR A 492 -29.13 1.74 12.38
C THR A 492 -27.74 1.91 11.75
N CYS A 493 -27.39 1.03 10.83
CA CYS A 493 -26.16 1.19 10.05
C CYS A 493 -26.35 0.83 8.58
N ALA A 494 -25.51 1.36 7.71
CA ALA A 494 -25.44 1.04 6.29
C ALA A 494 -24.02 0.67 5.87
N VAL A 495 -23.89 -0.28 4.94
CA VAL A 495 -22.61 -0.73 4.39
C VAL A 495 -22.45 -0.16 2.98
N GLY A 496 -21.37 0.57 2.74
CA GLY A 496 -21.06 1.23 1.49
C GLY A 496 -19.92 0.57 0.73
N THR A 497 -20.02 0.53 -0.59
CA THR A 497 -18.93 0.16 -1.49
C THR A 497 -18.44 1.40 -2.22
N VAL A 498 -17.16 1.71 -2.08
CA VAL A 498 -16.49 2.80 -2.81
C VAL A 498 -15.99 2.27 -4.15
N SER A 499 -16.28 2.99 -5.23
CA SER A 499 -15.76 2.71 -6.58
C SER A 499 -15.41 4.03 -7.27
N GLY A 500 -14.12 4.29 -7.42
CA GLY A 500 -13.62 5.59 -7.89
C GLY A 500 -14.09 6.71 -6.96
N THR A 501 -14.84 7.68 -7.50
CA THR A 501 -15.42 8.80 -6.74
C THR A 501 -16.87 8.59 -6.32
N SER A 502 -17.40 7.36 -6.40
CA SER A 502 -18.78 7.04 -6.08
C SER A 502 -18.88 6.09 -4.90
N ILE A 503 -19.96 6.21 -4.14
CA ILE A 503 -20.33 5.26 -3.08
C ILE A 503 -21.71 4.68 -3.41
N SER A 504 -21.81 3.36 -3.40
CA SER A 504 -23.10 2.67 -3.44
C SER A 504 -23.41 2.05 -2.07
N TRP A 505 -24.61 2.25 -1.57
CA TRP A 505 -25.01 1.80 -0.25
C TRP A 505 -25.90 0.57 -0.34
N GLY A 506 -25.70 -0.38 0.57
CA GLY A 506 -26.62 -1.48 0.83
C GLY A 506 -27.84 -1.01 1.61
N THR A 507 -28.79 -1.93 1.82
CA THR A 507 -29.99 -1.65 2.62
C THR A 507 -29.58 -1.43 4.08
N PRO A 508 -30.03 -0.33 4.74
CA PRO A 508 -29.78 -0.10 6.15
C PRO A 508 -30.26 -1.24 7.04
N VAL A 509 -29.49 -1.60 8.05
CA VAL A 509 -29.77 -2.67 9.01
C VAL A 509 -29.85 -2.10 10.41
N VAL A 510 -30.93 -2.41 11.13
CA VAL A 510 -31.10 -2.01 12.54
C VAL A 510 -30.22 -2.89 13.42
N PHE A 511 -29.33 -2.27 14.23
CA PHE A 511 -28.53 -2.97 15.24
C PHE A 511 -29.13 -2.90 16.65
N ALA A 512 -29.93 -1.87 16.93
CA ALA A 512 -30.67 -1.71 18.17
C ALA A 512 -32.10 -1.23 17.87
N ALA A 513 -33.10 -2.09 18.12
CA ALA A 513 -34.53 -1.78 17.86
C ALA A 513 -35.14 -0.94 18.98
N ALA A 514 -34.36 -0.05 19.59
CA ALA A 514 -34.74 0.84 20.66
C ALA A 514 -34.03 2.18 20.48
N SER A 515 -34.43 3.20 21.25
CA SER A 515 -33.79 4.52 21.19
C SER A 515 -32.33 4.45 21.60
N THR A 516 -31.45 4.97 20.75
CA THR A 516 -30.00 5.05 20.97
C THR A 516 -29.50 6.49 20.96
N SER A 517 -28.36 6.76 21.57
CA SER A 517 -27.64 8.04 21.47
C SER A 517 -26.13 7.81 21.52
N TYR A 518 -25.35 8.83 21.16
CA TYR A 518 -23.86 8.79 21.18
C TYR A 518 -23.28 7.57 20.48
N VAL A 519 -23.80 7.26 19.28
CA VAL A 519 -23.32 6.14 18.47
C VAL A 519 -21.93 6.42 17.94
N ASP A 520 -21.05 5.45 18.02
CA ASP A 520 -19.73 5.45 17.38
C ASP A 520 -19.38 4.04 16.88
N VAL A 521 -18.41 3.92 15.96
CA VAL A 521 -18.06 2.67 15.33
C VAL A 521 -16.58 2.56 15.04
N THR A 522 -16.02 1.39 15.28
CA THR A 522 -14.62 1.07 14.94
C THR A 522 -14.51 -0.30 14.26
N PHE A 523 -13.40 -0.53 13.59
CA PHE A 523 -13.11 -1.81 12.94
C PHE A 523 -11.95 -2.54 13.63
N ASP A 524 -12.22 -3.74 14.12
CA ASP A 524 -11.23 -4.68 14.64
C ASP A 524 -10.66 -5.49 13.48
N SER A 525 -9.48 -5.08 13.00
CA SER A 525 -8.79 -5.72 11.89
C SER A 525 -8.22 -7.09 12.23
N SER A 526 -8.03 -7.42 13.51
CA SER A 526 -7.53 -8.73 13.95
C SER A 526 -8.58 -9.84 13.88
N ASN A 527 -9.86 -9.47 14.07
CA ASN A 527 -10.99 -10.39 14.03
C ASN A 527 -11.89 -10.17 12.80
N ASN A 528 -11.59 -9.17 11.98
CA ASN A 528 -12.41 -8.77 10.83
C ASN A 528 -13.85 -8.47 11.24
N LYS A 529 -14.03 -7.64 12.27
CA LYS A 529 -15.34 -7.29 12.83
C LYS A 529 -15.50 -5.78 13.01
N VAL A 530 -16.73 -5.35 12.79
CA VAL A 530 -17.18 -4.00 13.12
C VAL A 530 -17.68 -4.02 14.56
N VAL A 531 -17.28 -3.05 15.37
CA VAL A 531 -17.79 -2.88 16.73
C VAL A 531 -18.50 -1.52 16.81
N ILE A 532 -19.80 -1.56 17.09
CA ILE A 532 -20.62 -0.35 17.32
C ILE A 532 -20.82 -0.19 18.82
N VAL A 533 -20.62 1.02 19.31
CA VAL A 533 -20.83 1.39 20.70
C VAL A 533 -21.85 2.52 20.78
N TYR A 534 -22.71 2.50 21.78
CA TYR A 534 -23.79 3.49 21.93
C TYR A 534 -24.31 3.55 23.35
N SER A 535 -25.04 4.60 23.67
CA SER A 535 -25.86 4.71 24.86
C SER A 535 -27.25 4.14 24.57
N ASP A 536 -27.63 3.07 25.27
CA ASP A 536 -28.94 2.43 25.14
C ASP A 536 -29.96 3.18 26.00
N VAL A 537 -30.68 4.12 25.38
CA VAL A 537 -31.66 4.96 26.06
C VAL A 537 -32.80 4.12 26.65
N ALA A 538 -33.17 3.03 26.01
CA ALA A 538 -34.21 2.13 26.52
C ALA A 538 -33.76 1.33 27.74
N ASN A 539 -32.44 1.14 27.91
CA ASN A 539 -31.84 0.46 29.04
C ASN A 539 -31.14 1.48 29.99
N SER A 540 -31.84 2.51 30.42
CA SER A 540 -31.32 3.52 31.36
C SER A 540 -30.05 4.21 30.91
N GLU A 541 -29.89 4.41 29.60
CA GLU A 541 -28.70 5.03 28.98
C GLU A 541 -27.38 4.28 29.24
N TYR A 542 -27.47 2.97 29.49
CA TYR A 542 -26.28 2.16 29.73
C TYR A 542 -25.39 2.11 28.50
N GLY A 543 -24.09 2.13 28.72
CA GLY A 543 -23.09 1.95 27.69
C GLY A 543 -23.12 0.53 27.12
N THR A 544 -23.48 0.39 25.85
CA THR A 544 -23.72 -0.88 25.18
C THR A 544 -22.88 -1.00 23.91
N ALA A 545 -22.41 -2.20 23.62
CA ALA A 545 -21.65 -2.54 22.42
C ALA A 545 -22.28 -3.71 21.69
N ILE A 546 -22.13 -3.73 20.36
CA ILE A 546 -22.55 -4.86 19.53
C ILE A 546 -21.51 -5.14 18.43
N VAL A 547 -21.29 -6.42 18.11
CA VAL A 547 -20.30 -6.86 17.13
C VAL A 547 -21.00 -7.23 15.83
N GLY A 548 -20.57 -6.60 14.73
CA GLY A 548 -21.08 -6.82 13.38
C GLY A 548 -20.12 -7.57 12.49
N THR A 549 -20.67 -8.40 11.60
CA THR A 549 -19.94 -9.09 10.53
C THR A 549 -20.48 -8.61 9.19
N VAL A 550 -19.61 -7.93 8.42
CA VAL A 550 -19.95 -7.45 7.06
C VAL A 550 -19.88 -8.62 6.08
N SER A 551 -20.85 -8.69 5.18
CA SER A 551 -20.89 -9.64 4.07
C SER A 551 -21.52 -8.97 2.84
N GLY A 552 -20.73 -8.74 1.82
CA GLY A 552 -21.14 -7.98 0.64
C GLY A 552 -21.53 -6.53 1.02
N THR A 553 -22.79 -6.16 0.82
CA THR A 553 -23.34 -4.83 1.18
C THR A 553 -24.28 -4.89 2.38
N SER A 554 -24.21 -5.95 3.17
CA SER A 554 -25.03 -6.13 4.37
C SER A 554 -24.14 -6.39 5.60
N ILE A 555 -24.72 -6.30 6.78
CA ILE A 555 -24.07 -6.59 8.06
C ILE A 555 -25.01 -7.39 8.94
N SER A 556 -24.49 -8.37 9.66
CA SER A 556 -25.23 -9.14 10.66
C SER A 556 -24.60 -8.93 12.04
N PHE A 557 -25.41 -8.99 13.10
CA PHE A 557 -24.98 -8.66 14.44
C PHE A 557 -25.05 -9.87 15.39
N GLY A 558 -24.13 -9.88 16.36
CA GLY A 558 -24.20 -10.74 17.53
C GLY A 558 -25.16 -10.18 18.59
N SER A 559 -24.97 -10.59 19.83
CA SER A 559 -25.76 -10.05 20.96
C SER A 559 -25.15 -8.77 21.50
N GLU A 560 -26.00 -7.86 21.95
CA GLU A 560 -25.62 -6.68 22.71
C GLU A 560 -24.92 -7.02 24.01
N VAL A 561 -23.89 -6.25 24.36
CA VAL A 561 -23.12 -6.40 25.60
C VAL A 561 -23.01 -5.05 26.31
N VAL A 562 -23.50 -4.96 27.51
CA VAL A 562 -23.37 -3.77 28.35
C VAL A 562 -21.91 -3.67 28.84
N PHE A 563 -21.24 -2.56 28.59
CA PHE A 563 -19.90 -2.28 29.10
C PHE A 563 -19.89 -1.33 30.30
N ALA A 564 -20.93 -0.53 30.47
CA ALA A 564 -21.11 0.37 31.62
C ALA A 564 -22.57 0.33 32.10
N SER A 565 -22.79 -0.02 33.37
CA SER A 565 -24.11 -0.14 33.94
C SER A 565 -24.60 1.17 34.62
N ALA A 566 -24.20 2.30 34.06
CA ALA A 566 -24.65 3.64 34.42
C ALA A 566 -24.90 4.42 33.11
N ALA A 567 -25.59 5.56 33.21
CA ALA A 567 -25.82 6.41 32.04
C ALA A 567 -24.49 6.92 31.49
N THR A 568 -24.27 6.67 30.18
CA THR A 568 -23.05 7.03 29.48
C THR A 568 -23.33 8.02 28.37
N VAL A 569 -22.49 9.04 28.24
CA VAL A 569 -22.58 10.06 27.19
C VAL A 569 -21.20 10.28 26.55
N TYR A 570 -21.18 10.91 25.36
CA TYR A 570 -19.95 11.23 24.64
C TYR A 570 -19.05 10.02 24.35
N ILE A 571 -19.64 8.92 23.92
CA ILE A 571 -18.96 7.65 23.69
C ILE A 571 -18.10 7.74 22.42
N LYS A 572 -16.86 7.26 22.50
CA LYS A 572 -15.93 7.10 21.40
C LYS A 572 -15.24 5.74 21.46
N ALA A 573 -15.02 5.13 20.30
CA ALA A 573 -14.34 3.85 20.19
C ALA A 573 -13.18 3.90 19.19
N GLY A 574 -12.15 3.11 19.45
CA GLY A 574 -11.04 2.93 18.53
C GLY A 574 -10.38 1.57 18.73
N PHE A 575 -9.58 1.17 17.75
CA PHE A 575 -8.90 -0.11 17.75
C PHE A 575 -7.40 0.08 17.93
N ASP A 576 -6.84 -0.60 18.94
CA ASP A 576 -5.40 -0.73 19.17
C ASP A 576 -4.93 -1.98 18.43
N SER A 577 -4.31 -1.80 17.26
CA SER A 577 -3.85 -2.90 16.41
C SER A 577 -2.62 -3.63 16.96
N ASN A 578 -1.87 -3.05 17.89
CA ASN A 578 -0.75 -3.71 18.55
C ASN A 578 -1.23 -4.66 19.65
N ALA A 579 -2.20 -4.24 20.46
CA ALA A 579 -2.78 -5.07 21.52
C ALA A 579 -3.91 -5.96 21.01
N ASN A 580 -4.42 -5.75 19.79
CA ASN A 580 -5.60 -6.38 19.22
C ASN A 580 -6.82 -6.20 20.13
N LYS A 581 -7.11 -4.95 20.52
CA LYS A 581 -8.18 -4.59 21.46
C LYS A 581 -8.98 -3.39 20.98
N VAL A 582 -10.26 -3.42 21.28
CA VAL A 582 -11.14 -2.25 21.17
C VAL A 582 -11.03 -1.45 22.48
N VAL A 583 -10.85 -0.14 22.37
CA VAL A 583 -10.89 0.76 23.53
C VAL A 583 -12.10 1.68 23.37
N VAL A 584 -12.93 1.76 24.42
CA VAL A 584 -14.08 2.65 24.48
C VAL A 584 -13.82 3.71 25.54
N ALA A 585 -13.98 4.98 25.18
CA ALA A 585 -13.90 6.10 26.10
C ALA A 585 -15.25 6.83 26.18
N TYR A 586 -15.69 7.22 27.36
CA TYR A 586 -17.00 7.79 27.60
C TYR A 586 -17.03 8.66 28.86
N SER A 587 -18.06 9.50 29.03
CA SER A 587 -18.38 10.16 30.28
C SER A 587 -19.28 9.25 31.10
N ASP A 588 -18.83 8.88 32.31
CA ASP A 588 -19.56 8.02 33.22
C ASP A 588 -20.41 8.88 34.19
N ASN A 589 -21.70 9.00 33.89
CA ASN A 589 -22.61 9.78 34.73
C ASN A 589 -22.86 9.11 36.09
N GLY A 590 -22.60 7.81 36.23
CA GLY A 590 -22.62 7.09 37.50
C GLY A 590 -21.42 7.44 38.39
N ASN A 591 -20.36 8.00 37.82
CA ASN A 591 -19.13 8.37 38.50
C ASN A 591 -18.82 9.87 38.29
N SER A 592 -19.71 10.75 38.70
CA SER A 592 -19.53 12.21 38.64
C SER A 592 -19.24 12.76 37.22
N SER A 593 -19.68 12.06 36.20
CA SER A 593 -19.41 12.37 34.78
C SER A 593 -17.91 12.45 34.46
N TYR A 594 -17.09 11.67 35.15
CA TYR A 594 -15.66 11.59 34.85
C TYR A 594 -15.42 10.88 33.54
N GLY A 595 -14.36 11.30 32.83
CA GLY A 595 -13.87 10.57 31.68
C GLY A 595 -13.39 9.19 32.10
N THR A 596 -13.96 8.15 31.50
CA THR A 596 -13.69 6.75 31.82
C THR A 596 -13.37 5.99 30.50
N ALA A 597 -12.53 5.00 30.58
CA ALA A 597 -12.21 4.11 29.44
C ALA A 597 -12.27 2.65 29.86
N ILE A 598 -12.59 1.78 28.90
CA ILE A 598 -12.66 0.33 29.08
C ILE A 598 -12.12 -0.39 27.85
N VAL A 599 -11.49 -1.56 28.08
CA VAL A 599 -10.87 -2.36 27.01
C VAL A 599 -11.73 -3.58 26.69
N GLY A 600 -12.10 -3.70 25.41
CA GLY A 600 -12.87 -4.81 24.89
C GLY A 600 -12.03 -5.82 24.09
N THR A 601 -12.39 -7.08 24.24
CA THR A 601 -11.82 -8.21 23.45
C THR A 601 -12.92 -8.83 22.62
N VAL A 602 -12.81 -8.75 21.29
CA VAL A 602 -13.74 -9.40 20.37
C VAL A 602 -13.42 -10.88 20.24
N SER A 603 -14.44 -11.71 20.22
CA SER A 603 -14.34 -13.15 19.97
C SER A 603 -15.58 -13.62 19.21
N GLY A 604 -15.39 -14.00 17.95
CA GLY A 604 -16.50 -14.34 17.04
C GLY A 604 -17.44 -13.16 16.84
N THR A 605 -18.71 -13.27 17.27
CA THR A 605 -19.72 -12.22 17.17
C THR A 605 -20.05 -11.57 18.52
N SER A 606 -19.17 -11.71 19.51
CA SER A 606 -19.34 -11.12 20.84
C SER A 606 -18.11 -10.31 21.25
N ILE A 607 -18.27 -9.46 22.26
CA ILE A 607 -17.18 -8.69 22.88
C ILE A 607 -17.26 -8.88 24.39
N SER A 608 -16.13 -8.99 25.05
CA SER A 608 -16.02 -9.01 26.51
C SER A 608 -15.17 -7.83 26.98
N PHE A 609 -15.53 -7.22 28.09
CA PHE A 609 -14.85 -6.03 28.60
C PHE A 609 -14.06 -6.33 29.87
N GLY A 610 -12.94 -5.62 30.03
CA GLY A 610 -12.14 -5.62 31.25
C GLY A 610 -12.73 -4.70 32.32
N THR A 611 -11.87 -4.18 33.18
CA THR A 611 -12.28 -3.22 34.23
C THR A 611 -12.21 -1.78 33.73
N GLU A 612 -13.20 -0.99 34.09
CA GLU A 612 -13.22 0.46 33.84
C GLU A 612 -12.03 1.17 34.49
N VAL A 613 -11.46 2.14 33.79
CA VAL A 613 -10.34 2.95 34.26
C VAL A 613 -10.70 4.43 34.05
N VAL A 614 -10.64 5.23 35.11
CA VAL A 614 -10.87 6.67 35.03
C VAL A 614 -9.73 7.33 34.27
N VAL A 615 -10.07 8.05 33.21
CA VAL A 615 -9.12 8.81 32.37
C VAL A 615 -8.71 10.07 33.13
N ASP A 616 -9.68 10.79 33.73
CA ASP A 616 -9.49 12.04 34.49
C ASP A 616 -10.58 12.20 35.53
N SER A 617 -10.17 12.38 36.80
CA SER A 617 -11.05 12.64 37.94
C SER A 617 -11.01 14.08 38.43
N THR A 618 -10.36 15.00 37.72
CA THR A 618 -10.19 16.38 38.16
C THR A 618 -11.37 17.29 37.79
N GLY A 619 -12.25 16.84 36.90
CA GLY A 619 -13.48 17.53 36.52
C GLY A 619 -14.36 16.63 35.65
N SER A 620 -15.67 16.92 35.66
CA SER A 620 -16.61 16.26 34.74
C SER A 620 -16.27 16.60 33.28
N LEU A 621 -16.50 15.70 32.36
CA LEU A 621 -16.41 16.02 30.94
C LEU A 621 -17.47 17.06 30.56
N SER A 622 -17.03 18.18 29.98
CA SER A 622 -17.92 19.28 29.59
C SER A 622 -18.27 19.30 28.11
N ALA A 623 -17.47 18.60 27.30
CA ALA A 623 -17.65 18.40 25.88
C ALA A 623 -17.17 16.99 25.53
N ALA A 624 -17.60 16.47 24.40
CA ALA A 624 -17.26 15.12 23.94
C ALA A 624 -15.74 14.86 23.98
N PHE A 625 -15.36 13.60 24.18
CA PHE A 625 -14.08 13.13 23.70
C PHE A 625 -13.95 13.51 22.22
N GLY A 626 -12.82 14.08 21.82
CA GLY A 626 -12.59 14.57 20.47
C GLY A 626 -12.32 13.48 19.42
N GLY A 627 -12.53 12.24 19.80
CA GLY A 627 -12.17 11.08 19.02
C GLY A 627 -11.11 10.24 19.72
N PHE A 628 -10.64 9.26 19.01
CA PHE A 628 -9.68 8.28 19.45
C PHE A 628 -8.73 7.99 18.28
N VAL A 629 -7.42 8.01 18.53
CA VAL A 629 -6.45 7.52 17.55
C VAL A 629 -5.46 6.56 18.18
N PHE A 630 -5.05 5.59 17.41
CA PHE A 630 -3.95 4.70 17.71
C PHE A 630 -2.68 5.21 17.02
N ASP A 631 -1.69 5.61 17.78
CA ASP A 631 -0.34 5.94 17.33
C ASP A 631 0.44 4.63 17.13
N SER A 632 0.47 4.14 15.89
CA SER A 632 1.14 2.88 15.53
C SER A 632 2.68 2.98 15.63
N THR A 633 3.25 4.17 15.60
CA THR A 633 4.70 4.39 15.75
C THR A 633 5.15 4.11 17.19
N ASN A 634 4.36 4.55 18.17
CA ASN A 634 4.68 4.41 19.59
C ASN A 634 3.88 3.32 20.30
N ASN A 635 2.94 2.65 19.58
CA ASN A 635 2.00 1.67 20.13
C ASN A 635 1.22 2.25 21.33
N LYS A 636 0.59 3.41 21.12
CA LYS A 636 -0.16 4.15 22.12
C LYS A 636 -1.50 4.63 21.62
N VAL A 637 -2.42 4.73 22.54
CA VAL A 637 -3.72 5.37 22.34
C VAL A 637 -3.61 6.84 22.72
N VAL A 638 -4.16 7.75 21.91
CA VAL A 638 -4.24 9.17 22.23
C VAL A 638 -5.69 9.63 22.22
N ILE A 639 -6.11 10.27 23.33
CA ILE A 639 -7.47 10.74 23.53
C ILE A 639 -7.44 12.24 23.87
N PRO A 640 -7.91 13.14 22.99
CA PRO A 640 -8.17 14.53 23.33
C PRO A 640 -9.53 14.69 23.98
N TYR A 641 -9.65 15.55 25.00
CA TYR A 641 -10.91 15.80 25.71
C TYR A 641 -10.91 17.19 26.40
N SER A 642 -12.11 17.65 26.74
CA SER A 642 -12.31 18.89 27.53
C SER A 642 -13.09 18.62 28.81
N ILE A 643 -12.72 19.29 29.90
CA ILE A 643 -13.39 19.21 31.19
C ILE A 643 -14.24 20.47 31.48
N ALA A 644 -15.15 20.36 32.40
CA ALA A 644 -15.92 21.51 32.89
C ALA A 644 -14.99 22.63 33.41
N GLY A 645 -15.27 23.86 33.01
CA GLY A 645 -14.35 24.98 33.18
C GLY A 645 -13.51 25.31 31.95
N GLY A 646 -13.62 24.51 30.89
CA GLY A 646 -13.17 24.83 29.53
C GLY A 646 -11.74 24.41 29.18
N ALA A 647 -10.97 23.79 30.09
CA ALA A 647 -9.61 23.37 29.77
C ALA A 647 -9.62 22.11 28.91
N THR A 648 -8.77 22.10 27.87
CA THR A 648 -8.63 21.02 26.88
C THR A 648 -7.30 20.31 27.07
N TYR A 649 -7.32 18.98 26.98
CA TYR A 649 -6.16 18.11 27.22
C TYR A 649 -6.02 17.03 26.19
N GLY A 650 -4.79 16.56 26.03
CA GLY A 650 -4.49 15.27 25.41
C GLY A 650 -3.89 14.32 26.46
N ILE A 651 -4.25 13.05 26.37
CA ILE A 651 -3.73 12.00 27.25
C ILE A 651 -3.31 10.78 26.45
N VAL A 652 -2.24 10.12 26.91
CA VAL A 652 -1.69 8.93 26.29
C VAL A 652 -2.02 7.70 27.11
N GLY A 653 -2.64 6.71 26.48
CA GLY A 653 -2.98 5.43 27.06
C GLY A 653 -2.09 4.29 26.56
N THR A 654 -1.83 3.32 27.43
CA THR A 654 -1.15 2.07 27.08
C THR A 654 -2.07 0.90 27.43
N VAL A 655 -2.47 0.13 26.41
CA VAL A 655 -3.27 -1.08 26.59
C VAL A 655 -2.37 -2.25 26.99
N SER A 656 -2.80 -3.02 27.96
CA SER A 656 -2.12 -4.24 28.41
C SER A 656 -3.17 -5.28 28.84
N GLY A 657 -3.27 -6.36 28.07
CA GLY A 657 -4.30 -7.37 28.28
C GLY A 657 -5.71 -6.80 28.12
N THR A 658 -6.50 -6.81 29.19
CA THR A 658 -7.87 -6.28 29.22
C THR A 658 -7.98 -4.95 29.99
N SER A 659 -6.87 -4.25 30.21
CA SER A 659 -6.84 -2.97 30.93
C SER A 659 -6.07 -1.93 30.13
N ILE A 660 -6.28 -0.66 30.50
CA ILE A 660 -5.55 0.50 29.97
C ILE A 660 -4.98 1.30 31.13
N SER A 661 -3.79 1.83 30.97
CA SER A 661 -3.18 2.77 31.92
C SER A 661 -2.88 4.08 31.20
N PHE A 662 -3.08 5.19 31.90
CA PHE A 662 -2.89 6.53 31.35
C PHE A 662 -1.65 7.20 31.95
N GLY A 663 -0.95 7.96 31.10
CA GLY A 663 0.09 8.86 31.55
C GLY A 663 -0.47 10.17 32.10
N THR A 664 0.39 11.15 32.30
CA THR A 664 -0.04 12.49 32.75
C THR A 664 -0.71 13.24 31.59
N ARG A 665 -1.89 13.79 31.80
CA ARG A 665 -2.55 14.65 30.83
C ARG A 665 -1.72 15.91 30.55
N VAL A 666 -1.76 16.38 29.30
CA VAL A 666 -1.06 17.61 28.90
C VAL A 666 -2.07 18.59 28.31
N ALA A 667 -2.05 19.84 28.76
CA ALA A 667 -2.95 20.86 28.27
C ALA A 667 -2.64 21.22 26.80
N ILE A 668 -3.69 21.41 26.01
CA ILE A 668 -3.61 21.97 24.66
C ILE A 668 -3.75 23.51 24.81
N GLY A 669 -2.63 24.18 25.13
CA GLY A 669 -2.63 25.61 25.38
C GLY A 669 -3.52 26.04 26.57
N SER A 670 -4.06 27.26 26.53
CA SER A 670 -5.04 27.79 27.48
C SER A 670 -6.44 27.86 26.86
N VAL A 671 -6.79 26.91 26.02
CA VAL A 671 -7.98 26.93 25.18
C VAL A 671 -9.17 26.25 25.83
N SER A 672 -10.38 26.78 25.55
CA SER A 672 -11.65 26.12 25.81
C SER A 672 -12.11 25.42 24.52
N GLY A 673 -11.52 24.26 24.27
CA GLY A 673 -11.78 23.50 23.03
C GLY A 673 -13.15 22.83 23.05
N GLN A 674 -13.88 22.99 21.98
CA GLN A 674 -15.13 22.29 21.69
C GLN A 674 -15.04 21.59 20.32
N ASN A 675 -15.93 20.66 20.05
CA ASN A 675 -15.99 19.96 18.76
C ASN A 675 -14.62 19.41 18.30
N LEU A 676 -13.91 18.78 19.25
CA LEU A 676 -12.58 18.22 18.98
C LEU A 676 -12.64 17.10 17.94
N SER A 677 -11.60 17.00 17.13
CA SER A 677 -11.37 15.87 16.23
C SER A 677 -9.87 15.57 16.14
N VAL A 678 -9.52 14.32 15.86
CA VAL A 678 -8.13 13.86 15.93
C VAL A 678 -7.82 12.88 14.81
N ALA A 679 -6.61 12.95 14.26
CA ALA A 679 -6.05 11.97 13.34
C ALA A 679 -4.59 11.68 13.69
N PHE A 680 -4.12 10.50 13.32
CA PHE A 680 -2.72 10.12 13.39
C PHE A 680 -2.11 10.13 11.99
N ASP A 681 -1.13 11.00 11.79
CA ASP A 681 -0.28 11.03 10.60
C ASP A 681 0.82 9.98 10.76
N SER A 682 0.63 8.82 10.15
CA SER A 682 1.56 7.70 10.24
C SER A 682 2.89 7.96 9.50
N ASN A 683 2.91 8.86 8.53
CA ASN A 683 4.13 9.25 7.83
C ASN A 683 5.03 10.15 8.70
N ALA A 684 4.43 11.13 9.36
CA ALA A 684 5.17 12.03 10.25
C ALA A 684 5.35 11.47 11.68
N GLY A 685 4.63 10.40 12.05
CA GLY A 685 4.55 9.90 13.42
C GLY A 685 3.98 10.94 14.39
N LYS A 686 2.90 11.64 14.00
CA LYS A 686 2.32 12.78 14.72
C LYS A 686 0.82 12.65 14.87
N VAL A 687 0.31 13.21 15.97
CA VAL A 687 -1.13 13.34 16.23
C VAL A 687 -1.56 14.77 15.89
N VAL A 688 -2.60 14.93 15.08
CA VAL A 688 -3.17 16.25 14.76
C VAL A 688 -4.52 16.36 15.42
N ILE A 689 -4.72 17.42 16.21
CA ILE A 689 -5.97 17.71 16.90
C ILE A 689 -6.50 19.04 16.41
N ASN A 690 -7.74 19.02 15.88
CA ASN A 690 -8.49 20.22 15.51
C ASN A 690 -9.63 20.44 16.51
N TYR A 691 -9.90 21.70 16.83
CA TYR A 691 -10.93 22.08 17.79
C TYR A 691 -11.45 23.50 17.52
N ARG A 692 -12.65 23.79 18.02
CA ARG A 692 -13.19 25.15 18.09
C ARG A 692 -12.73 25.77 19.40
N ASP A 693 -12.01 26.89 19.33
CA ASP A 693 -11.54 27.62 20.52
C ASP A 693 -12.56 28.69 20.97
N ALA A 694 -13.35 28.35 21.99
CA ALA A 694 -14.36 29.27 22.54
C ALA A 694 -13.75 30.52 23.19
N ASN A 695 -12.46 30.50 23.53
CA ASN A 695 -11.76 31.67 24.08
C ASN A 695 -11.26 32.63 23.01
N ASN A 696 -11.19 32.17 21.73
CA ASN A 696 -10.65 32.92 20.61
C ASN A 696 -11.72 33.10 19.51
N SER A 697 -12.82 33.78 19.80
CA SER A 697 -13.90 34.07 18.84
C SER A 697 -14.49 32.84 18.17
N ASP A 698 -14.43 31.69 18.81
CA ASP A 698 -14.84 30.41 18.25
C ASP A 698 -14.06 29.97 16.97
N TYR A 699 -12.87 30.51 16.75
CA TYR A 699 -12.03 30.14 15.63
C TYR A 699 -11.53 28.69 15.74
N THR A 700 -11.17 28.13 14.62
CA THR A 700 -10.56 26.80 14.57
C THR A 700 -9.11 26.85 15.04
N GLY A 701 -8.80 26.12 16.11
CA GLY A 701 -7.44 25.82 16.51
C GLY A 701 -6.97 24.46 15.98
N SER A 702 -5.70 24.34 15.62
CA SER A 702 -5.06 23.10 15.20
C SER A 702 -3.70 22.96 15.86
N VAL A 703 -3.41 21.81 16.46
CA VAL A 703 -2.13 21.51 17.09
C VAL A 703 -1.57 20.17 16.64
N VAL A 704 -0.24 20.07 16.61
CA VAL A 704 0.48 18.84 16.31
C VAL A 704 1.10 18.27 17.59
N GLY A 705 0.72 17.05 17.93
CA GLY A 705 1.21 16.31 19.10
C GLY A 705 2.32 15.34 18.75
N THR A 706 3.33 15.27 19.61
CA THR A 706 4.40 14.25 19.56
C THR A 706 4.29 13.36 20.78
N VAL A 707 4.03 12.07 20.58
CA VAL A 707 4.00 11.08 21.67
C VAL A 707 5.41 10.63 22.00
N SER A 708 5.71 10.52 23.29
CA SER A 708 6.97 9.95 23.80
C SER A 708 6.71 9.20 25.11
N GLY A 709 6.87 7.89 25.07
CA GLY A 709 6.53 7.02 26.20
C GLY A 709 5.04 7.12 26.56
N THR A 710 4.72 7.62 27.75
CA THR A 710 3.35 7.79 28.22
C THR A 710 2.90 9.26 28.26
N SER A 711 3.61 10.15 27.55
CA SER A 711 3.28 11.58 27.49
C SER A 711 3.15 12.05 26.05
N ILE A 712 2.50 13.19 25.86
CA ILE A 712 2.39 13.91 24.59
C ILE A 712 2.87 15.34 24.79
N SER A 713 3.55 15.90 23.81
CA SER A 713 3.88 17.32 23.76
C SER A 713 3.25 17.96 22.53
N PHE A 714 2.78 19.19 22.65
CA PHE A 714 2.13 19.91 21.56
C PHE A 714 3.03 21.01 21.02
N GLY A 715 3.02 21.17 19.68
CA GLY A 715 3.63 22.31 19.02
C GLY A 715 2.80 23.60 19.18
N THR A 716 3.21 24.64 18.45
CA THR A 716 2.48 25.91 18.45
C THR A 716 1.13 25.73 17.75
N GLU A 717 0.09 26.29 18.35
CA GLU A 717 -1.25 26.32 17.76
C GLU A 717 -1.25 27.10 16.45
N LEU A 718 -1.89 26.54 15.46
CA LEU A 718 -2.31 27.25 14.24
C LEU A 718 -3.77 27.67 14.41
N VAL A 719 -4.02 28.98 14.33
CA VAL A 719 -5.38 29.53 14.35
C VAL A 719 -5.85 29.72 12.91
N ILE A 720 -7.00 29.15 12.58
CA ILE A 720 -7.72 29.40 11.33
C ILE A 720 -8.89 30.32 11.67
N GLU A 721 -8.87 31.54 11.15
CA GLU A 721 -9.90 32.57 11.43
C GLU A 721 -11.24 32.21 10.78
N GLU A 722 -11.75 31.03 11.08
CA GLU A 722 -13.05 30.51 10.66
C GLU A 722 -13.72 29.77 11.79
N VAL A 723 -14.98 30.09 12.04
CA VAL A 723 -15.81 29.42 13.05
C VAL A 723 -16.29 28.08 12.49
N HIS A 724 -16.02 26.98 13.19
CA HIS A 724 -16.60 25.68 12.85
C HIS A 724 -17.50 25.14 13.97
N ASN A 725 -18.60 24.54 13.59
CA ASN A 725 -19.59 23.99 14.53
C ASN A 725 -19.50 22.48 14.72
N LEU A 726 -18.99 21.78 13.74
CA LEU A 726 -18.75 20.33 13.75
C LEU A 726 -17.51 20.08 12.93
N GLY A 727 -16.65 19.15 13.35
CA GLY A 727 -15.42 18.81 12.65
C GLY A 727 -15.08 17.33 12.71
N ALA A 728 -14.45 16.83 11.66
CA ALA A 728 -13.83 15.52 11.60
C ALA A 728 -12.47 15.62 10.94
N THR A 729 -11.49 14.94 11.48
CA THR A 729 -10.12 14.93 10.96
C THR A 729 -9.74 13.50 10.59
N THR A 730 -9.14 13.32 9.43
CA THR A 730 -8.61 12.04 8.97
C THR A 730 -7.24 12.22 8.32
N PHE A 731 -6.49 11.14 8.19
CA PHE A 731 -5.21 11.12 7.51
C PHE A 731 -5.34 10.33 6.21
N ASP A 732 -4.93 10.96 5.12
CA ASP A 732 -4.76 10.33 3.82
C ASP A 732 -3.31 9.82 3.69
N SER A 733 -3.14 8.51 3.82
CA SER A 733 -1.83 7.87 3.76
C SER A 733 -1.26 7.79 2.34
N SER A 734 -2.08 7.94 1.31
CA SER A 734 -1.62 7.92 -0.09
C SER A 734 -0.89 9.22 -0.47
N ASP A 735 -1.42 10.34 -0.02
CA ASP A 735 -0.86 11.67 -0.30
C ASP A 735 -0.12 12.29 0.89
N ASN A 736 -0.06 11.58 2.02
CA ASN A 736 0.52 12.07 3.28
C ASN A 736 -0.06 13.42 3.70
N LYS A 737 -1.40 13.50 3.75
CA LYS A 737 -2.15 14.71 4.09
C LYS A 737 -3.15 14.49 5.22
N ILE A 738 -3.32 15.52 6.03
CA ILE A 738 -4.45 15.62 6.95
C ILE A 738 -5.62 16.25 6.21
N ILE A 739 -6.79 15.64 6.29
CA ILE A 739 -8.02 16.23 5.76
C ILE A 739 -8.89 16.60 6.95
N PHE A 740 -9.21 17.87 7.07
CA PHE A 740 -10.09 18.42 8.10
C PHE A 740 -11.41 18.83 7.46
N PHE A 741 -12.47 18.08 7.78
CA PHE A 741 -13.83 18.41 7.39
C PHE A 741 -14.50 19.21 8.50
N TYR A 742 -15.28 20.24 8.14
CA TYR A 742 -15.98 21.06 9.12
C TYR A 742 -17.23 21.72 8.52
N LYS A 743 -18.15 22.11 9.41
CA LYS A 743 -19.34 22.88 9.05
C LYS A 743 -19.14 24.32 9.52
N SER A 744 -19.23 25.27 8.59
CA SER A 744 -19.26 26.70 8.88
C SER A 744 -20.60 27.27 8.41
N SER A 745 -21.32 27.93 9.30
CA SER A 745 -22.72 28.35 9.08
C SER A 745 -23.61 27.15 8.71
N SER A 746 -24.13 27.08 7.49
CA SER A 746 -24.98 25.98 7.00
C SER A 746 -24.27 25.06 5.99
N LEU A 747 -23.05 25.39 5.59
CA LEU A 747 -22.30 24.68 4.55
C LEU A 747 -21.19 23.80 5.12
N GLY A 748 -20.92 22.68 4.45
CA GLY A 748 -19.78 21.83 4.72
C GLY A 748 -18.56 22.24 3.90
N TYR A 749 -17.40 22.21 4.55
CA TYR A 749 -16.10 22.51 3.94
C TYR A 749 -15.08 21.46 4.32
N TYR A 750 -13.98 21.41 3.56
CA TYR A 750 -12.77 20.73 3.99
C TYR A 750 -11.53 21.56 3.68
N ARG A 751 -10.47 21.28 4.44
CA ARG A 751 -9.12 21.79 4.21
C ARG A 751 -8.13 20.65 4.21
N ILE A 752 -7.07 20.78 3.41
CA ILE A 752 -5.98 19.82 3.32
C ILE A 752 -4.79 20.36 4.07
N GLY A 753 -4.29 19.61 5.03
CA GLY A 753 -3.18 19.95 5.89
C GLY A 753 -1.91 19.16 5.59
N THR A 754 -0.77 19.81 5.79
CA THR A 754 0.55 19.17 5.73
C THR A 754 1.26 19.37 7.04
N VAL A 755 1.65 18.27 7.70
CA VAL A 755 2.43 18.29 8.93
C VAL A 755 3.92 18.47 8.60
N SER A 756 4.58 19.34 9.35
CA SER A 756 6.04 19.56 9.27
C SER A 756 6.61 19.74 10.67
N GLY A 757 7.35 18.75 11.14
CA GLY A 757 7.86 18.73 12.53
C GLY A 757 6.74 18.77 13.56
N THR A 758 6.60 19.87 14.31
CA THR A 758 5.57 20.08 15.33
C THR A 758 4.53 21.13 14.92
N SER A 759 4.42 21.42 13.62
CA SER A 759 3.47 22.38 13.07
C SER A 759 2.67 21.79 11.92
N ILE A 760 1.53 22.40 11.61
CA ILE A 760 0.70 22.04 10.48
C ILE A 760 0.35 23.31 9.68
N SER A 761 0.22 23.17 8.37
CA SER A 761 -0.31 24.24 7.50
C SER A 761 -1.50 23.69 6.71
N TYR A 762 -2.52 24.49 6.52
CA TYR A 762 -3.70 24.13 5.74
C TYR A 762 -3.82 25.00 4.47
N GLY A 763 -4.24 24.37 3.39
CA GLY A 763 -4.70 25.04 2.18
C GLY A 763 -6.01 25.80 2.38
N SER A 764 -6.50 26.46 1.33
CA SER A 764 -7.79 27.16 1.34
C SER A 764 -8.96 26.20 1.59
N ALA A 765 -10.03 26.73 2.18
CA ALA A 765 -11.28 25.98 2.35
C ALA A 765 -11.91 25.62 1.00
N VAL A 766 -12.36 24.38 0.86
CA VAL A 766 -13.09 23.90 -0.31
C VAL A 766 -14.50 23.51 0.14
N SER A 767 -15.53 24.02 -0.55
CA SER A 767 -16.92 23.69 -0.25
C SER A 767 -17.24 22.26 -0.67
N LEU A 768 -17.90 21.51 0.21
CA LEU A 768 -18.41 20.15 -0.06
C LEU A 768 -19.67 20.15 -0.91
N ILE A 769 -20.41 21.25 -0.91
CA ILE A 769 -21.68 21.42 -1.65
C ILE A 769 -21.59 22.72 -2.40
N SER A 770 -21.59 22.69 -3.73
CA SER A 770 -21.87 23.86 -4.55
C SER A 770 -23.37 24.14 -4.47
N ASN A 771 -23.77 25.32 -4.02
CA ASN A 771 -25.14 25.78 -4.19
C ASN A 771 -25.46 25.86 -5.70
N ASN A 772 -26.15 24.87 -6.25
CA ASN A 772 -26.92 24.99 -7.47
C ASN A 772 -28.39 25.08 -7.11
#